data_5a6d706205c7e73aba1a1e329a0bc4f5
#
_entry.id   5a6d706205c7e73aba1a1e329a0bc4f5
#
_cell.length_a   1.000
_cell.length_b   1.000
_cell.length_c   1.000
_cell.angle_alpha   90.00
_cell.angle_beta   90.00
_cell.angle_gamma   90.00
#
_symmetry.space_group_name_H-M   'P 1'
#
loop_
_entity.id
_entity.type
_entity.pdbx_description
1 polymer ?
#
loop_
_entity_poly.entity_id
_entity_poly.type
_entity_poly.pdbx_seq_one_letter_code
_entity_poly.pdbx_strand_id
1 'polypeptide(L)'
;MSLISNFIVRSILINPILCSIALVVSLIVEPNSAIANTNISTRSTLNLVGQNYSNLIDQGRLAYQDGRYTEAQSLWQQAYTQTPSDLIRVQNLNYLALTSHKLGKWQQAQAYLDRALELLEQHQSDRDFSKIQAQTLNTQGRLDLSLGKAEAALASWQKAAEIYQQIGDDVGVLGAEINQAQAWQNLGLYRRAQKSLQTIAQKLELQDDASLKIAGWRNLGIALQVTGDLDSAEKMLRKSLTLSQDSQKREESSITLFNLGNIALTLKDSAQAMSLFEQAAATTSQPILKTEAQLNQFNLLIFQQQWQKADDLLPKIEADISKISTLSSRKLVYLQVNLAKNLMTLASNTASAEYLEQTQQLLEISIKQAAAIEDPQAESYALGMLGNYYEQQQRTSLAQKYTQKAIQLAQLINNYDLIYQWQWQLGRLFNTQENHQGAIASYTGAVNALESLRSDLVVTNADRQFSFRKSIEPVYRELVSLLLTQKDGRSVSQDNLLQARNTIESLQLAELNNFFRQACLDATPTAIDEIDRQAAVIYPIILSDRLEVIVSLPDKSLRHYSQSIPQAELEQVIEKLRQTLPIRSRRSFYQPSKQLYNWLIRPVLSDLANNNIKTLVFVLDGTLRNIPVGTLYSGKQYLIEQYNVAMTPGLQLLAPLPLEKVELKTLAAGITQQRRGFSSLEYVNQELKDIQNQTDSVVLKDEKFTQKNLKEKIETAKFPIVHIATHGQFSSNLDDTFLLAWDQDINIEQLNELLQNTDSNRQKAIELLVLSACETARGDKRAALGLAGIAVRAGARTTLATLWTVSDQSTALTMDNFYANITQIQDKRNKAQALRQAQLELLKSPRFRHPYYWAPFILVGNWL
;
A
#
# COMPACT_ATOMS: atom_id res chain seq x y z
N MET A 1 -18.67 5.90 39.09
CA MET A 1 -18.25 7.03 38.22
C MET A 1 -16.75 7.24 38.08
N SER A 2 -15.89 6.33 38.49
CA SER A 2 -14.41 6.49 38.38
C SER A 2 -13.71 5.45 37.49
N LEU A 3 -14.44 4.60 36.76
CA LEU A 3 -13.89 3.56 35.90
C LEU A 3 -14.10 3.81 34.40
N ILE A 4 -14.89 4.82 34.01
CA ILE A 4 -15.16 5.18 32.62
C ILE A 4 -14.14 6.20 32.09
N SER A 5 -13.50 6.97 32.98
CA SER A 5 -12.50 8.01 32.60
C SER A 5 -11.17 7.41 32.06
N ASN A 6 -10.80 6.19 32.46
CA ASN A 6 -9.49 5.61 32.08
C ASN A 6 -9.48 4.84 30.75
N PHE A 7 -10.64 4.60 30.14
CA PHE A 7 -10.70 3.85 28.87
C PHE A 7 -10.65 4.76 27.65
N ILE A 8 -11.11 6.00 27.76
CA ILE A 8 -11.10 6.98 26.65
C ILE A 8 -9.72 7.57 26.41
N VAL A 9 -8.87 7.67 27.43
CA VAL A 9 -7.51 8.27 27.30
C VAL A 9 -6.51 7.30 26.62
N ARG A 10 -6.76 6.00 26.60
CA ARG A 10 -5.83 5.01 25.99
C ARG A 10 -6.01 4.79 24.47
N SER A 11 -7.08 5.32 23.88
CA SER A 11 -7.36 5.14 22.44
C SER A 11 -6.85 6.28 21.54
N ILE A 12 -6.27 7.36 22.09
CA ILE A 12 -5.90 8.57 21.34
C ILE A 12 -4.38 8.74 21.17
N LEU A 13 -3.56 7.77 21.56
CA LEU A 13 -2.12 7.79 21.27
C LEU A 13 -1.85 7.45 19.80
N ILE A 14 -2.29 8.33 18.90
CA ILE A 14 -1.94 8.29 17.48
C ILE A 14 -0.48 8.73 17.34
N ASN A 15 0.29 7.85 16.79
CA ASN A 15 1.73 7.84 16.62
C ASN A 15 2.26 9.08 15.85
N PRO A 16 3.12 9.93 16.41
CA PRO A 16 3.61 11.16 15.76
C PRO A 16 4.56 10.96 14.58
N ILE A 17 5.09 9.75 14.36
CA ILE A 17 6.08 9.48 13.31
C ILE A 17 5.48 9.63 11.89
N LEU A 18 4.16 9.50 11.71
CA LEU A 18 3.51 9.42 10.40
C LEU A 18 3.46 10.71 9.60
N CYS A 19 3.60 11.89 10.22
CA CYS A 19 3.63 13.15 9.47
C CYS A 19 5.03 13.57 8.97
N SER A 20 6.09 13.07 9.59
CA SER A 20 7.46 13.32 9.09
C SER A 20 7.73 12.58 7.79
N ILE A 21 7.03 11.46 7.55
CA ILE A 21 7.15 10.64 6.33
C ILE A 21 6.31 11.22 5.19
N ALA A 22 5.20 11.90 5.46
CA ALA A 22 4.44 12.63 4.43
C ALA A 22 5.27 13.77 3.79
N LEU A 23 6.26 14.32 4.51
CA LEU A 23 7.22 15.28 3.95
C LEU A 23 8.21 14.63 2.96
N VAL A 24 8.51 13.33 3.10
CA VAL A 24 9.40 12.59 2.18
C VAL A 24 8.66 12.26 0.87
N VAL A 25 7.34 12.10 0.89
CA VAL A 25 6.56 11.78 -0.32
C VAL A 25 6.40 12.98 -1.25
N SER A 26 6.53 14.21 -0.77
CA SER A 26 6.58 15.40 -1.63
C SER A 26 7.99 15.68 -2.21
N LEU A 27 9.01 14.94 -1.80
CA LEU A 27 10.31 14.87 -2.47
C LEU A 27 10.23 13.90 -3.66
N ILE A 28 9.40 14.23 -4.64
CA ILE A 28 9.64 13.86 -6.02
C ILE A 28 11.10 14.24 -6.28
N VAL A 29 11.90 13.30 -6.74
CA VAL A 29 13.32 13.49 -7.05
C VAL A 29 13.49 14.82 -7.78
N GLU A 30 13.82 15.87 -7.03
CA GLU A 30 14.23 17.12 -7.65
C GLU A 30 15.65 16.85 -8.13
N PRO A 31 15.94 16.92 -9.42
CA PRO A 31 17.31 17.04 -9.84
C PRO A 31 17.78 18.42 -9.41
N ASN A 32 18.18 18.57 -8.13
CA ASN A 32 18.86 19.78 -7.65
C ASN A 32 20.10 20.10 -8.51
N SER A 33 20.63 19.10 -9.22
CA SER A 33 21.73 19.27 -10.19
C SER A 33 21.30 19.89 -11.52
N ALA A 34 20.05 19.68 -11.98
CA ALA A 34 19.60 20.27 -13.24
C ALA A 34 19.26 21.77 -13.11
N ILE A 35 18.91 22.23 -11.90
CA ILE A 35 18.73 23.66 -11.63
C ILE A 35 20.08 24.33 -11.29
N ALA A 36 21.01 23.59 -10.68
CA ALA A 36 22.28 24.16 -10.19
C ALA A 36 23.37 24.36 -11.25
N ASN A 37 23.35 23.68 -12.40
CA ASN A 37 24.46 23.67 -13.37
C ASN A 37 24.15 24.25 -14.75
N THR A 38 23.15 25.12 -14.92
CA THR A 38 23.07 25.92 -16.13
C THR A 38 23.90 27.18 -16.00
N ASN A 39 25.23 27.02 -15.84
CA ASN A 39 26.12 28.07 -16.26
C ASN A 39 26.12 28.08 -17.79
N ILE A 40 25.19 28.77 -18.40
CA ILE A 40 25.34 29.21 -19.78
C ILE A 40 26.46 30.22 -19.77
N SER A 41 27.66 29.78 -20.17
CA SER A 41 28.79 30.65 -20.43
C SER A 41 28.47 31.51 -21.67
N THR A 42 27.65 32.53 -21.51
CA THR A 42 27.57 33.61 -22.48
C THR A 42 28.73 34.59 -22.23
N ARG A 43 29.92 34.22 -22.73
CA ARG A 43 30.95 35.23 -23.05
C ARG A 43 30.50 35.97 -24.31
N SER A 44 29.80 37.06 -24.12
CA SER A 44 29.94 38.25 -25.01
C SER A 44 29.16 39.41 -24.39
N THR A 45 29.89 40.48 -24.14
CA THR A 45 29.47 41.89 -24.08
C THR A 45 27.99 42.17 -24.28
N LEU A 46 27.18 42.10 -23.24
CA LEU A 46 25.87 42.68 -23.18
C LEU A 46 25.68 43.47 -21.88
N ASN A 47 25.36 44.72 -22.12
CA ASN A 47 25.12 45.85 -21.22
C ASN A 47 24.36 45.54 -19.92
N LEU A 48 24.45 46.47 -18.98
CA LEU A 48 23.79 46.58 -17.66
C LEU A 48 22.37 46.02 -17.53
N VAL A 49 21.59 45.94 -18.60
CA VAL A 49 20.23 45.33 -18.65
C VAL A 49 20.30 43.83 -18.58
N GLY A 50 21.34 43.17 -19.10
CA GLY A 50 21.52 41.72 -19.04
C GLY A 50 21.85 41.16 -17.64
N GLN A 51 22.36 42.00 -16.74
CA GLN A 51 22.66 41.59 -15.36
C GLN A 51 21.40 41.52 -14.48
N ASN A 52 20.37 42.29 -14.80
CA ASN A 52 19.20 42.44 -13.95
C ASN A 52 18.29 41.18 -13.95
N TYR A 53 17.98 40.64 -15.14
CA TYR A 53 17.12 39.44 -15.24
C TYR A 53 17.87 38.14 -14.83
N SER A 54 19.19 38.07 -15.03
CA SER A 54 20.01 36.95 -14.54
C SER A 54 19.97 36.88 -13.01
N ASN A 55 20.09 38.02 -12.32
CA ASN A 55 19.96 38.10 -10.88
C ASN A 55 18.56 37.67 -10.38
N LEU A 56 17.49 38.04 -11.09
CA LEU A 56 16.13 37.61 -10.76
C LEU A 56 15.93 36.09 -10.92
N ILE A 57 16.56 35.48 -11.94
CA ILE A 57 16.50 34.03 -12.13
C ILE A 57 17.20 33.32 -10.98
N ASP A 58 18.38 33.79 -10.57
CA ASP A 58 19.16 33.19 -9.49
C ASP A 58 18.48 33.36 -8.12
N GLN A 59 17.90 34.53 -7.86
CA GLN A 59 17.09 34.76 -6.65
C GLN A 59 15.84 33.88 -6.65
N GLY A 60 15.17 33.73 -7.80
CA GLY A 60 14.04 32.82 -7.96
C GLY A 60 14.40 31.36 -7.66
N ARG A 61 15.61 30.91 -8.11
CA ARG A 61 16.11 29.56 -7.80
C ARG A 61 16.34 29.36 -6.31
N LEU A 62 16.95 30.32 -5.63
CA LEU A 62 17.15 30.26 -4.18
C LEU A 62 15.82 30.24 -3.45
N ALA A 63 14.86 31.11 -3.82
CA ALA A 63 13.54 31.14 -3.22
C ALA A 63 12.79 29.79 -3.42
N TYR A 64 12.90 29.19 -4.60
CA TYR A 64 12.32 27.89 -4.89
C TYR A 64 12.93 26.77 -4.03
N GLN A 65 14.27 26.75 -3.89
CA GLN A 65 14.97 25.77 -3.04
C GLN A 65 14.58 25.89 -1.56
N ASP A 66 14.34 27.11 -1.09
CA ASP A 66 13.88 27.39 0.27
C ASP A 66 12.37 27.10 0.47
N GLY A 67 11.64 26.71 -0.60
CA GLY A 67 10.19 26.48 -0.57
C GLY A 67 9.37 27.77 -0.56
N ARG A 68 9.96 28.94 -0.88
CA ARG A 68 9.29 30.23 -1.01
C ARG A 68 8.73 30.37 -2.44
N TYR A 69 7.75 29.48 -2.76
CA TYR A 69 7.29 29.29 -4.14
C TYR A 69 6.59 30.52 -4.72
N THR A 70 5.82 31.26 -3.92
CA THR A 70 5.16 32.50 -4.39
C THR A 70 6.16 33.59 -4.73
N GLU A 71 7.21 33.74 -3.91
CA GLU A 71 8.31 34.67 -4.20
C GLU A 71 9.09 34.23 -5.45
N ALA A 72 9.43 32.96 -5.58
CA ALA A 72 10.07 32.42 -6.77
C ALA A 72 9.21 32.68 -8.02
N GLN A 73 7.88 32.47 -7.94
CA GLN A 73 6.95 32.76 -9.03
C GLN A 73 6.98 34.25 -9.45
N SER A 74 6.98 35.15 -8.47
CA SER A 74 7.06 36.60 -8.73
C SER A 74 8.38 37.00 -9.39
N LEU A 75 9.52 36.50 -8.89
CA LEU A 75 10.84 36.77 -9.43
C LEU A 75 10.97 36.28 -10.89
N TRP A 76 10.55 35.06 -11.17
CA TRP A 76 10.61 34.50 -12.51
C TRP A 76 9.59 35.13 -13.46
N GLN A 77 8.43 35.63 -12.97
CA GLN A 77 7.51 36.42 -13.77
C GLN A 77 8.13 37.76 -14.18
N GLN A 78 8.86 38.41 -13.26
CA GLN A 78 9.61 39.64 -13.59
C GLN A 78 10.72 39.36 -14.60
N ALA A 79 11.50 38.29 -14.43
CA ALA A 79 12.52 37.88 -15.38
C ALA A 79 11.92 37.59 -16.77
N TYR A 80 10.77 36.91 -16.84
CA TYR A 80 10.05 36.62 -18.08
C TYR A 80 9.65 37.88 -18.85
N THR A 81 9.16 38.91 -18.13
CA THR A 81 8.70 40.15 -18.76
C THR A 81 9.86 41.07 -19.19
N GLN A 82 11.00 40.98 -18.55
CA GLN A 82 12.17 41.84 -18.77
C GLN A 82 13.15 41.30 -19.82
N THR A 83 13.11 39.99 -20.10
CA THR A 83 14.07 39.37 -21.02
C THR A 83 13.68 39.55 -22.50
N PRO A 84 14.62 39.94 -23.36
CA PRO A 84 14.42 39.94 -24.82
C PRO A 84 14.64 38.58 -25.48
N SER A 85 15.28 37.64 -24.75
CA SER A 85 15.70 36.34 -25.27
C SER A 85 14.59 35.30 -25.16
N ASP A 86 14.20 34.67 -26.26
CA ASP A 86 13.20 33.60 -26.28
C ASP A 86 13.70 32.36 -25.48
N LEU A 87 15.00 32.05 -25.52
CA LEU A 87 15.60 30.98 -24.71
C LEU A 87 15.33 31.20 -23.22
N ILE A 88 15.57 32.41 -22.73
CA ILE A 88 15.35 32.78 -21.33
C ILE A 88 13.85 32.86 -21.01
N ARG A 89 13.01 33.28 -21.97
CA ARG A 89 11.55 33.25 -21.80
C ARG A 89 11.04 31.82 -21.57
N VAL A 90 11.44 30.88 -22.41
CA VAL A 90 11.07 29.47 -22.28
C VAL A 90 11.56 28.89 -20.96
N GLN A 91 12.79 29.22 -20.55
CA GLN A 91 13.34 28.79 -19.25
C GLN A 91 12.50 29.34 -18.09
N ASN A 92 12.10 30.60 -18.12
CA ASN A 92 11.26 31.18 -17.09
C ASN A 92 9.84 30.58 -17.08
N LEU A 93 9.25 30.29 -18.27
CA LEU A 93 7.97 29.60 -18.36
C LEU A 93 8.02 28.20 -17.70
N ASN A 94 9.11 27.47 -17.91
CA ASN A 94 9.31 26.17 -17.25
C ASN A 94 9.43 26.33 -15.71
N TYR A 95 10.13 27.33 -15.22
CA TYR A 95 10.20 27.62 -13.77
C TYR A 95 8.86 28.06 -13.20
N LEU A 96 8.10 28.87 -13.93
CA LEU A 96 6.74 29.27 -13.56
C LEU A 96 5.77 28.08 -13.54
N ALA A 97 5.92 27.13 -14.46
CA ALA A 97 5.16 25.88 -14.44
C ALA A 97 5.50 25.03 -13.20
N LEU A 98 6.79 24.89 -12.87
CA LEU A 98 7.25 24.17 -11.68
C LEU A 98 6.70 24.79 -10.38
N THR A 99 6.71 26.12 -10.26
CA THR A 99 6.16 26.79 -9.07
C THR A 99 4.65 26.67 -9.00
N SER A 100 3.97 26.85 -10.12
CA SER A 100 2.50 26.68 -10.19
C SER A 100 2.08 25.25 -9.83
N HIS A 101 2.84 24.24 -10.29
CA HIS A 101 2.66 22.85 -9.87
C HIS A 101 2.82 22.69 -8.35
N LYS A 102 3.87 23.27 -7.74
CA LYS A 102 4.10 23.20 -6.27
C LYS A 102 3.00 23.91 -5.48
N LEU A 103 2.40 24.93 -6.02
CA LEU A 103 1.29 25.69 -5.42
C LEU A 103 -0.09 25.05 -5.67
N GLY A 104 -0.16 23.91 -6.39
CA GLY A 104 -1.43 23.25 -6.74
C GLY A 104 -2.24 23.99 -7.81
N LYS A 105 -1.64 24.98 -8.50
CA LYS A 105 -2.27 25.76 -9.59
C LYS A 105 -2.12 25.01 -10.93
N TRP A 106 -2.74 23.83 -11.03
CA TRP A 106 -2.53 22.86 -12.13
C TRP A 106 -2.81 23.45 -13.53
N GLN A 107 -3.92 24.16 -13.67
CA GLN A 107 -4.29 24.80 -14.96
C GLN A 107 -3.27 25.85 -15.38
N GLN A 108 -2.78 26.63 -14.43
CA GLN A 108 -1.75 27.64 -14.69
C GLN A 108 -0.42 27.00 -15.05
N ALA A 109 -0.04 25.91 -14.38
CA ALA A 109 1.15 25.13 -14.71
C ALA A 109 1.08 24.62 -16.15
N GLN A 110 -0.06 24.05 -16.56
CA GLN A 110 -0.27 23.58 -17.94
C GLN A 110 -0.17 24.73 -18.94
N ALA A 111 -0.82 25.87 -18.69
CA ALA A 111 -0.76 27.02 -19.59
C ALA A 111 0.68 27.55 -19.82
N TYR A 112 1.51 27.53 -18.78
CA TYR A 112 2.93 27.89 -18.91
C TYR A 112 3.71 26.86 -19.74
N LEU A 113 3.44 25.56 -19.56
CA LEU A 113 4.08 24.51 -20.35
C LEU A 113 3.66 24.55 -21.82
N ASP A 114 2.37 24.74 -22.10
CA ASP A 114 1.87 24.86 -23.46
C ASP A 114 2.54 26.04 -24.18
N ARG A 115 2.66 27.17 -23.50
CA ARG A 115 3.34 28.33 -24.05
C ARG A 115 4.83 28.15 -24.24
N ALA A 116 5.49 27.40 -23.33
CA ALA A 116 6.89 27.06 -23.46
C ALA A 116 7.13 26.15 -24.67
N LEU A 117 6.28 25.13 -24.87
CA LEU A 117 6.37 24.20 -26.00
C LEU A 117 6.11 24.90 -27.34
N GLU A 118 5.14 25.79 -27.40
CA GLU A 118 4.85 26.60 -28.59
C GLU A 118 6.04 27.46 -29.04
N LEU A 119 6.74 28.09 -28.08
CA LEU A 119 7.97 28.86 -28.39
C LEU A 119 9.11 27.93 -28.83
N LEU A 120 9.23 26.75 -28.26
CA LEU A 120 10.28 25.78 -28.59
C LEU A 120 10.10 25.21 -30.02
N GLU A 121 8.88 25.07 -30.52
CA GLU A 121 8.61 24.61 -31.89
C GLU A 121 9.21 25.55 -32.97
N GLN A 122 9.42 26.80 -32.62
CA GLN A 122 9.99 27.81 -33.52
C GLN A 122 11.52 27.74 -33.63
N HIS A 123 12.20 26.96 -32.74
CA HIS A 123 13.66 26.92 -32.58
C HIS A 123 14.24 25.50 -32.58
N GLN A 124 13.79 24.62 -33.47
CA GLN A 124 14.08 23.15 -33.43
C GLN A 124 15.55 22.74 -33.65
N SER A 125 16.45 23.63 -34.05
CA SER A 125 17.82 23.29 -34.46
C SER A 125 18.93 23.71 -33.47
N ASP A 126 18.59 24.38 -32.40
CA ASP A 126 19.56 24.93 -31.43
C ASP A 126 19.71 23.98 -30.21
N ARG A 127 20.99 23.67 -29.85
CA ARG A 127 21.29 22.78 -28.72
C ARG A 127 20.77 23.29 -27.38
N ASP A 128 20.84 24.61 -27.16
CA ASP A 128 20.38 25.20 -25.91
C ASP A 128 18.85 25.15 -25.79
N PHE A 129 18.13 25.36 -26.89
CA PHE A 129 16.67 25.16 -26.96
C PHE A 129 16.30 23.68 -26.75
N SER A 130 17.07 22.74 -27.32
CA SER A 130 16.85 21.31 -27.13
C SER A 130 16.99 20.93 -25.64
N LYS A 131 17.96 21.50 -24.92
CA LYS A 131 18.13 21.26 -23.47
C LYS A 131 16.91 21.74 -22.68
N ILE A 132 16.43 22.95 -22.96
CA ILE A 132 15.25 23.50 -22.27
C ILE A 132 13.99 22.73 -22.67
N GLN A 133 13.89 22.25 -23.90
CA GLN A 133 12.78 21.38 -24.34
C GLN A 133 12.73 20.09 -23.49
N ALA A 134 13.85 19.43 -23.28
CA ALA A 134 13.91 18.25 -22.43
C ALA A 134 13.53 18.57 -20.98
N GLN A 135 13.96 19.71 -20.43
CA GLN A 135 13.55 20.18 -19.09
C GLN A 135 12.04 20.47 -19.02
N THR A 136 11.46 21.09 -20.08
CA THR A 136 10.02 21.36 -20.17
C THR A 136 9.20 20.07 -20.20
N LEU A 137 9.66 19.07 -20.97
CA LEU A 137 9.05 17.73 -21.00
C LEU A 137 9.17 17.01 -19.66
N ASN A 138 10.29 17.17 -18.94
CA ASN A 138 10.41 16.64 -17.57
C ASN A 138 9.37 17.27 -16.62
N THR A 139 9.13 18.56 -16.75
CA THR A 139 8.12 19.28 -15.95
C THR A 139 6.70 18.87 -16.34
N GLN A 140 6.45 18.67 -17.65
CA GLN A 140 5.17 18.14 -18.14
C GLN A 140 4.89 16.75 -17.55
N GLY A 141 5.86 15.85 -17.60
CA GLY A 141 5.72 14.51 -17.02
C GLY A 141 5.40 14.53 -15.52
N ARG A 142 5.99 15.46 -14.77
CA ARG A 142 5.65 15.64 -13.33
C ARG A 142 4.21 16.11 -13.12
N LEU A 143 3.77 17.07 -13.94
CA LEU A 143 2.39 17.56 -13.89
C LEU A 143 1.41 16.44 -14.23
N ASP A 144 1.67 15.69 -15.31
CA ASP A 144 0.83 14.58 -15.75
C ASP A 144 0.76 13.48 -14.68
N LEU A 145 1.89 13.12 -14.05
CA LEU A 145 1.89 12.14 -12.96
C LEU A 145 1.06 12.61 -11.76
N SER A 146 1.18 13.89 -11.39
CA SER A 146 0.41 14.47 -10.28
C SER A 146 -1.09 14.54 -10.57
N LEU A 147 -1.47 14.55 -11.85
CA LEU A 147 -2.86 14.49 -12.33
C LEU A 147 -3.34 13.03 -12.53
N GLY A 148 -2.55 12.02 -12.13
CA GLY A 148 -2.88 10.60 -12.31
C GLY A 148 -2.71 10.07 -13.74
N LYS A 149 -2.11 10.83 -14.66
CA LYS A 149 -1.90 10.49 -16.08
C LYS A 149 -0.53 9.82 -16.27
N ALA A 150 -0.30 8.67 -15.63
CA ALA A 150 1.02 8.03 -15.60
C ALA A 150 1.57 7.64 -16.98
N GLU A 151 0.72 7.28 -17.94
CA GLU A 151 1.11 6.98 -19.33
C GLU A 151 1.61 8.24 -20.06
N ALA A 152 0.93 9.37 -19.90
CA ALA A 152 1.37 10.64 -20.48
C ALA A 152 2.68 11.12 -19.85
N ALA A 153 2.83 10.96 -18.53
CA ALA A 153 4.07 11.24 -17.81
C ALA A 153 5.23 10.40 -18.34
N LEU A 154 5.01 9.09 -18.54
CA LEU A 154 6.02 8.19 -19.10
C LEU A 154 6.45 8.64 -20.49
N ALA A 155 5.51 8.98 -21.37
CA ALA A 155 5.80 9.43 -22.73
C ALA A 155 6.63 10.74 -22.73
N SER A 156 6.27 11.69 -21.87
CA SER A 156 7.02 12.95 -21.71
C SER A 156 8.45 12.70 -21.26
N TRP A 157 8.68 11.82 -20.28
CA TRP A 157 10.01 11.48 -19.77
C TRP A 157 10.84 10.63 -20.73
N GLN A 158 10.23 9.78 -21.55
CA GLN A 158 10.92 9.06 -22.62
C GLN A 158 11.46 10.05 -23.65
N LYS A 159 10.62 10.98 -24.11
CA LYS A 159 11.03 12.01 -25.08
C LYS A 159 12.11 12.95 -24.50
N ALA A 160 12.01 13.30 -23.22
CA ALA A 160 13.05 14.09 -22.54
C ALA A 160 14.41 13.34 -22.51
N ALA A 161 14.39 12.04 -22.19
CA ALA A 161 15.61 11.21 -22.18
C ALA A 161 16.26 11.11 -23.56
N GLU A 162 15.46 10.94 -24.62
CA GLU A 162 15.95 10.92 -26.01
C GLU A 162 16.65 12.23 -26.39
N ILE A 163 16.05 13.36 -26.05
CA ILE A 163 16.65 14.68 -26.33
C ILE A 163 17.93 14.88 -25.54
N TYR A 164 17.93 14.55 -24.22
CA TYR A 164 19.16 14.63 -23.40
C TYR A 164 20.29 13.75 -23.96
N GLN A 165 19.95 12.55 -24.45
CA GLN A 165 20.91 11.66 -25.09
C GLN A 165 21.49 12.26 -26.38
N GLN A 166 20.66 12.86 -27.22
CA GLN A 166 21.10 13.51 -28.46
C GLN A 166 22.05 14.69 -28.23
N ILE A 167 21.83 15.45 -27.16
CA ILE A 167 22.71 16.59 -26.82
C ILE A 167 23.89 16.21 -25.90
N GLY A 168 24.02 14.94 -25.50
CA GLY A 168 25.08 14.44 -24.65
C GLY A 168 24.98 14.93 -23.19
N ASP A 169 23.77 15.10 -22.65
CA ASP A 169 23.52 15.47 -21.25
C ASP A 169 23.19 14.21 -20.43
N ASP A 170 24.23 13.49 -20.01
CA ASP A 170 24.10 12.23 -19.24
C ASP A 170 23.33 12.42 -17.92
N VAL A 171 23.48 13.60 -17.28
CA VAL A 171 22.75 13.94 -16.05
C VAL A 171 21.24 14.01 -16.33
N GLY A 172 20.88 14.67 -17.41
CA GLY A 172 19.50 14.78 -17.88
C GLY A 172 18.92 13.42 -18.20
N VAL A 173 19.67 12.56 -18.90
CA VAL A 173 19.25 11.17 -19.20
C VAL A 173 18.93 10.40 -17.93
N LEU A 174 19.88 10.38 -16.96
CA LEU A 174 19.69 9.66 -15.70
C LEU A 174 18.48 10.17 -14.92
N GLY A 175 18.29 11.49 -14.84
CA GLY A 175 17.13 12.10 -14.19
C GLY A 175 15.81 11.69 -14.83
N ALA A 176 15.72 11.70 -16.16
CA ALA A 176 14.54 11.29 -16.91
C ALA A 176 14.25 9.78 -16.76
N GLU A 177 15.29 8.92 -16.78
CA GLU A 177 15.15 7.48 -16.56
C GLU A 177 14.65 7.16 -15.14
N ILE A 178 15.09 7.88 -14.11
CA ILE A 178 14.58 7.75 -12.74
C ILE A 178 13.08 8.12 -12.69
N ASN A 179 12.69 9.21 -13.35
CA ASN A 179 11.30 9.63 -13.43
C ASN A 179 10.42 8.60 -14.20
N GLN A 180 10.95 8.00 -15.27
CA GLN A 180 10.27 6.89 -15.98
C GLN A 180 10.01 5.70 -15.05
N ALA A 181 10.97 5.37 -14.17
CA ALA A 181 10.77 4.31 -13.20
C ALA A 181 9.58 4.61 -12.26
N GLN A 182 9.39 5.88 -11.85
CA GLN A 182 8.20 6.28 -11.07
C GLN A 182 6.90 6.12 -11.86
N ALA A 183 6.88 6.49 -13.16
CA ALA A 183 5.70 6.28 -14.00
C ALA A 183 5.37 4.78 -14.14
N TRP A 184 6.38 3.94 -14.39
CA TRP A 184 6.14 2.49 -14.45
C TRP A 184 5.58 1.92 -13.15
N GLN A 185 5.99 2.45 -11.99
CA GLN A 185 5.44 2.07 -10.70
C GLN A 185 3.95 2.43 -10.59
N ASN A 186 3.60 3.66 -10.96
CA ASN A 186 2.20 4.11 -10.97
C ASN A 186 1.32 3.31 -11.94
N LEU A 187 1.91 2.78 -13.01
CA LEU A 187 1.26 1.86 -13.96
C LEU A 187 1.24 0.40 -13.49
N GLY A 188 1.76 0.09 -12.28
CA GLY A 188 1.87 -1.28 -11.79
C GLY A 188 2.98 -2.13 -12.46
N LEU A 189 3.84 -1.52 -13.28
CA LEU A 189 4.92 -2.18 -14.03
C LEU A 189 6.23 -2.24 -13.20
N TYR A 190 6.15 -2.74 -11.98
CA TYR A 190 7.22 -2.68 -10.96
C TYR A 190 8.53 -3.33 -11.40
N ARG A 191 8.47 -4.44 -12.12
CA ARG A 191 9.69 -5.11 -12.63
C ARG A 191 10.44 -4.24 -13.63
N ARG A 192 9.69 -3.53 -14.47
CA ARG A 192 10.28 -2.62 -15.44
C ARG A 192 10.96 -1.47 -14.69
N ALA A 193 10.31 -0.94 -13.67
CA ALA A 193 10.87 0.06 -12.78
C ALA A 193 12.14 -0.45 -12.07
N GLN A 194 12.08 -1.61 -11.43
CA GLN A 194 13.21 -2.21 -10.72
C GLN A 194 14.40 -2.49 -11.65
N LYS A 195 14.15 -3.09 -12.82
CA LYS A 195 15.19 -3.36 -13.82
C LYS A 195 15.84 -2.07 -14.32
N SER A 196 15.04 -1.02 -14.55
CA SER A 196 15.54 0.30 -14.93
C SER A 196 16.42 0.90 -13.83
N LEU A 197 15.96 0.90 -12.59
CA LEU A 197 16.73 1.41 -11.44
C LEU A 197 18.04 0.64 -11.23
N GLN A 198 18.07 -0.67 -11.42
CA GLN A 198 19.28 -1.48 -11.41
C GLN A 198 20.25 -1.11 -12.53
N THR A 199 19.74 -0.87 -13.74
CA THR A 199 20.55 -0.41 -14.88
C THR A 199 21.13 0.98 -14.61
N ILE A 200 20.36 1.89 -14.02
CA ILE A 200 20.84 3.23 -13.62
C ILE A 200 21.96 3.10 -12.59
N ALA A 201 21.83 2.20 -11.61
CA ALA A 201 22.88 1.95 -10.63
C ALA A 201 24.20 1.53 -11.30
N GLN A 202 24.14 0.65 -12.31
CA GLN A 202 25.31 0.22 -13.08
C GLN A 202 25.92 1.38 -13.90
N LYS A 203 25.10 2.20 -14.55
CA LYS A 203 25.56 3.38 -15.29
C LYS A 203 26.29 4.36 -14.38
N LEU A 204 25.77 4.60 -13.17
CA LEU A 204 26.40 5.48 -12.18
C LEU A 204 27.77 5.00 -11.70
N GLU A 205 27.99 3.67 -11.62
CA GLU A 205 29.32 3.11 -11.29
C GLU A 205 30.39 3.52 -12.30
N LEU A 206 30.02 3.60 -13.58
CA LEU A 206 30.92 3.88 -14.70
C LEU A 206 31.21 5.39 -14.90
N GLN A 207 30.54 6.28 -14.17
CA GLN A 207 30.77 7.72 -14.27
C GLN A 207 32.05 8.13 -13.55
N ASP A 208 32.78 9.13 -14.08
CA ASP A 208 33.97 9.67 -13.46
C ASP A 208 33.68 10.89 -12.57
N ASP A 209 32.62 11.64 -12.87
CA ASP A 209 32.19 12.82 -12.09
C ASP A 209 31.66 12.44 -10.72
N ALA A 210 32.42 12.76 -9.68
CA ALA A 210 32.03 12.51 -8.29
C ALA A 210 30.75 13.26 -7.88
N SER A 211 30.46 14.44 -8.42
CA SER A 211 29.27 15.21 -8.10
C SER A 211 28.03 14.52 -8.67
N LEU A 212 28.14 14.04 -9.90
CA LEU A 212 27.08 13.26 -10.57
C LEU A 212 26.80 11.95 -9.83
N LYS A 213 27.85 11.21 -9.43
CA LYS A 213 27.70 9.98 -8.65
C LYS A 213 27.02 10.23 -7.31
N ILE A 214 27.42 11.24 -6.56
CA ILE A 214 26.82 11.59 -5.26
C ILE A 214 25.33 11.88 -5.43
N ALA A 215 24.97 12.79 -6.33
CA ALA A 215 23.60 13.17 -6.59
C ALA A 215 22.77 11.98 -7.17
N GLY A 216 23.35 11.25 -8.12
CA GLY A 216 22.73 10.11 -8.77
C GLY A 216 22.42 8.97 -7.78
N TRP A 217 23.39 8.54 -6.97
CA TRP A 217 23.17 7.50 -5.96
C TRP A 217 22.20 7.93 -4.87
N ARG A 218 22.24 9.21 -4.45
CA ARG A 218 21.26 9.73 -3.49
C ARG A 218 19.85 9.69 -4.07
N ASN A 219 19.64 10.21 -5.28
CA ASN A 219 18.34 10.22 -5.92
C ASN A 219 17.81 8.80 -6.21
N LEU A 220 18.71 7.90 -6.63
CA LEU A 220 18.37 6.49 -6.81
C LEU A 220 17.99 5.84 -5.47
N GLY A 221 18.72 6.12 -4.39
CA GLY A 221 18.39 5.64 -3.05
C GLY A 221 17.03 6.12 -2.57
N ILE A 222 16.69 7.39 -2.80
CA ILE A 222 15.36 7.94 -2.49
C ILE A 222 14.27 7.25 -3.34
N ALA A 223 14.51 7.05 -4.63
CA ALA A 223 13.56 6.34 -5.51
C ALA A 223 13.35 4.89 -5.07
N LEU A 224 14.43 4.17 -4.70
CA LEU A 224 14.35 2.81 -4.16
C LEU A 224 13.63 2.76 -2.81
N GLN A 225 13.82 3.74 -1.93
CA GLN A 225 13.05 3.87 -0.69
C GLN A 225 11.55 3.98 -0.97
N VAL A 226 11.16 4.81 -1.93
CA VAL A 226 9.75 4.96 -2.34
C VAL A 226 9.18 3.63 -2.88
N THR A 227 9.99 2.80 -3.54
CA THR A 227 9.57 1.48 -4.06
C THR A 227 9.53 0.37 -3.02
N GLY A 228 10.04 0.65 -1.81
CA GLY A 228 10.13 -0.33 -0.74
C GLY A 228 11.35 -1.26 -0.80
N ASP A 229 12.25 -1.08 -1.78
CA ASP A 229 13.55 -1.78 -1.82
C ASP A 229 14.54 -1.06 -0.89
N LEU A 230 14.35 -1.27 0.42
CA LEU A 230 15.08 -0.53 1.46
C LEU A 230 16.55 -0.92 1.52
N ASP A 231 16.88 -2.18 1.26
CA ASP A 231 18.26 -2.67 1.27
C ASP A 231 19.07 -2.03 0.14
N SER A 232 18.52 -2.01 -1.07
CA SER A 232 19.14 -1.33 -2.20
C SER A 232 19.17 0.18 -1.99
N ALA A 233 18.14 0.78 -1.40
CA ALA A 233 18.08 2.20 -1.07
C ALA A 233 19.20 2.58 -0.10
N GLU A 234 19.36 1.84 1.00
CA GLU A 234 20.43 2.05 1.98
C GLU A 234 21.81 1.93 1.33
N LYS A 235 22.00 0.90 0.51
CA LYS A 235 23.25 0.66 -0.22
C LYS A 235 23.62 1.84 -1.12
N MET A 236 22.68 2.39 -1.87
CA MET A 236 22.91 3.54 -2.76
C MET A 236 23.21 4.80 -1.96
N LEU A 237 22.47 5.07 -0.88
CA LEU A 237 22.74 6.21 -0.01
C LEU A 237 24.09 6.11 0.70
N ARG A 238 24.50 4.91 1.14
CA ARG A 238 25.82 4.71 1.73
C ARG A 238 26.95 4.99 0.73
N LYS A 239 26.81 4.59 -0.55
CA LYS A 239 27.77 4.96 -1.61
C LYS A 239 27.83 6.47 -1.81
N SER A 240 26.69 7.15 -1.84
CA SER A 240 26.62 8.62 -1.92
C SER A 240 27.30 9.27 -0.71
N LEU A 241 27.07 8.76 0.50
CA LEU A 241 27.67 9.28 1.73
C LEU A 241 29.18 9.14 1.71
N THR A 242 29.71 7.95 1.44
CA THR A 242 31.15 7.69 1.39
C THR A 242 31.84 8.63 0.40
N LEU A 243 31.34 8.72 -0.83
CA LEU A 243 31.93 9.58 -1.84
C LEU A 243 31.83 11.07 -1.51
N SER A 244 30.73 11.51 -0.87
CA SER A 244 30.58 12.91 -0.45
C SER A 244 31.50 13.28 0.71
N GLN A 245 31.79 12.33 1.62
CA GLN A 245 32.76 12.51 2.71
C GLN A 245 34.19 12.56 2.17
N ASP A 246 34.58 11.62 1.31
CA ASP A 246 35.91 11.55 0.67
C ASP A 246 36.17 12.80 -0.17
N SER A 247 35.14 13.34 -0.81
CA SER A 247 35.22 14.58 -1.60
C SER A 247 35.03 15.86 -0.76
N GLN A 248 34.95 15.76 0.56
CA GLN A 248 34.74 16.86 1.52
C GLN A 248 33.48 17.72 1.24
N LYS A 249 32.43 17.14 0.63
CA LYS A 249 31.18 17.83 0.29
C LYS A 249 30.21 17.77 1.47
N ARG A 250 30.40 18.62 2.49
CA ARG A 250 29.68 18.60 3.77
C ARG A 250 28.16 18.61 3.61
N GLU A 251 27.63 19.50 2.77
CA GLU A 251 26.18 19.64 2.62
C GLU A 251 25.57 18.40 1.96
N GLU A 252 26.22 17.83 0.95
CA GLU A 252 25.79 16.59 0.30
C GLU A 252 25.81 15.41 1.29
N SER A 253 26.84 15.34 2.13
CA SER A 253 26.94 14.34 3.21
C SER A 253 25.79 14.49 4.19
N SER A 254 25.45 15.71 4.60
CA SER A 254 24.37 15.98 5.54
C SER A 254 23.00 15.59 4.98
N ILE A 255 22.68 15.94 3.74
CA ILE A 255 21.44 15.54 3.06
C ILE A 255 21.35 14.01 2.98
N THR A 256 22.48 13.35 2.67
CA THR A 256 22.52 11.89 2.56
C THR A 256 22.34 11.21 3.93
N LEU A 257 22.96 11.74 4.99
CA LEU A 257 22.77 11.28 6.38
C LEU A 257 21.30 11.39 6.81
N PHE A 258 20.65 12.52 6.47
CA PHE A 258 19.23 12.72 6.75
C PHE A 258 18.35 11.67 6.07
N ASN A 259 18.61 11.36 4.79
CA ASN A 259 17.88 10.32 4.06
C ASN A 259 18.15 8.91 4.61
N LEU A 260 19.39 8.60 5.02
CA LEU A 260 19.70 7.35 5.72
C LEU A 260 18.97 7.24 7.06
N GLY A 261 18.84 8.35 7.81
CA GLY A 261 18.03 8.43 9.02
C GLY A 261 16.57 8.06 8.75
N ASN A 262 16.00 8.52 7.66
CA ASN A 262 14.64 8.17 7.26
C ASN A 262 14.51 6.68 6.90
N ILE A 263 15.52 6.07 6.24
CA ILE A 263 15.54 4.62 6.00
C ILE A 263 15.64 3.84 7.30
N ALA A 264 16.52 4.24 8.22
CA ALA A 264 16.66 3.58 9.52
C ALA A 264 15.36 3.64 10.34
N LEU A 265 14.61 4.77 10.27
CA LEU A 265 13.26 4.85 10.82
C LEU A 265 12.32 3.82 10.20
N THR A 266 12.36 3.70 8.87
CA THR A 266 11.53 2.76 8.13
C THR A 266 11.85 1.31 8.52
N LEU A 267 13.12 0.98 8.72
CA LEU A 267 13.61 -0.32 9.21
C LEU A 267 13.37 -0.53 10.72
N LYS A 268 12.77 0.46 11.41
CA LYS A 268 12.53 0.45 12.87
C LYS A 268 13.81 0.41 13.72
N ASP A 269 14.94 0.76 13.13
CA ASP A 269 16.18 0.97 13.87
C ASP A 269 16.23 2.42 14.40
N SER A 270 15.51 2.62 15.51
CA SER A 270 15.44 3.94 16.14
C SER A 270 16.79 4.44 16.66
N ALA A 271 17.70 3.54 17.01
CA ALA A 271 19.03 3.91 17.51
C ALA A 271 19.90 4.45 16.37
N GLN A 272 19.93 3.76 15.23
CA GLN A 272 20.63 4.20 14.04
C GLN A 272 20.02 5.50 13.49
N ALA A 273 18.67 5.59 13.43
CA ALA A 273 17.98 6.79 12.98
C ALA A 273 18.36 8.01 13.83
N MET A 274 18.34 7.89 15.17
CA MET A 274 18.77 8.98 16.08
C MET A 274 20.18 9.45 15.76
N SER A 275 21.14 8.52 15.68
CA SER A 275 22.54 8.83 15.39
C SER A 275 22.73 9.52 14.04
N LEU A 276 22.00 9.06 13.00
CA LEU A 276 22.09 9.64 11.65
C LEU A 276 21.50 11.05 11.59
N PHE A 277 20.39 11.32 12.28
CA PHE A 277 19.84 12.68 12.38
C PHE A 277 20.73 13.61 13.21
N GLU A 278 21.37 13.12 14.28
CA GLU A 278 22.37 13.90 15.05
C GLU A 278 23.55 14.29 14.14
N GLN A 279 24.09 13.35 13.39
CA GLN A 279 25.18 13.61 12.45
C GLN A 279 24.74 14.59 11.34
N ALA A 280 23.55 14.44 10.77
CA ALA A 280 23.01 15.35 9.77
C ALA A 280 22.92 16.79 10.31
N ALA A 281 22.34 16.96 11.51
CA ALA A 281 22.21 18.26 12.14
C ALA A 281 23.55 18.92 12.50
N ALA A 282 24.55 18.12 12.87
CA ALA A 282 25.89 18.59 13.20
C ALA A 282 26.73 18.95 11.96
N THR A 283 26.45 18.31 10.82
CA THR A 283 27.24 18.47 9.60
C THR A 283 26.76 19.63 8.74
N THR A 284 25.45 19.89 8.66
CA THR A 284 24.88 20.91 7.78
C THR A 284 25.10 22.34 8.28
N SER A 285 25.30 23.27 7.35
CA SER A 285 25.21 24.71 7.57
C SER A 285 23.81 25.26 7.23
N GLN A 286 22.94 24.46 6.61
CA GLN A 286 21.60 24.88 6.19
C GLN A 286 20.65 24.84 7.41
N PRO A 287 20.08 25.99 7.86
CA PRO A 287 19.26 26.02 9.06
C PRO A 287 18.00 25.17 8.97
N ILE A 288 17.34 25.11 7.80
CA ILE A 288 16.13 24.30 7.58
C ILE A 288 16.44 22.81 7.76
N LEU A 289 17.46 22.28 7.09
CA LEU A 289 17.83 20.86 7.20
C LEU A 289 18.25 20.50 8.63
N LYS A 290 18.94 21.41 9.31
CA LYS A 290 19.30 21.23 10.72
C LYS A 290 18.05 21.08 11.59
N THR A 291 17.08 21.98 11.42
CA THR A 291 15.82 21.95 12.18
C THR A 291 15.00 20.70 11.83
N GLU A 292 14.95 20.30 10.57
CA GLU A 292 14.29 19.04 10.15
C GLU A 292 14.90 17.83 10.86
N ALA A 293 16.22 17.73 10.89
CA ALA A 293 16.92 16.62 11.56
C ALA A 293 16.67 16.62 13.07
N GLN A 294 16.71 17.78 13.72
CA GLN A 294 16.41 17.92 15.16
C GLN A 294 14.94 17.58 15.46
N LEU A 295 14.00 17.97 14.60
CA LEU A 295 12.59 17.65 14.77
C LEU A 295 12.34 16.13 14.62
N ASN A 296 13.07 15.44 13.74
CA ASN A 296 13.01 13.99 13.65
C ASN A 296 13.59 13.29 14.90
N GLN A 297 14.66 13.82 15.49
CA GLN A 297 15.16 13.38 16.81
C GLN A 297 14.08 13.57 17.89
N PHE A 298 13.42 14.73 17.91
CA PHE A 298 12.35 15.03 18.84
C PHE A 298 11.17 14.05 18.69
N ASN A 299 10.77 13.79 17.45
CA ASN A 299 9.74 12.79 17.14
C ASN A 299 10.10 11.38 17.68
N LEU A 300 11.36 10.97 17.53
CA LEU A 300 11.85 9.69 18.07
C LEU A 300 11.80 9.64 19.59
N LEU A 301 12.20 10.72 20.27
CA LEU A 301 12.15 10.82 21.75
C LEU A 301 10.72 10.73 22.24
N ILE A 302 9.79 11.45 21.60
CA ILE A 302 8.34 11.36 21.90
C ILE A 302 7.83 9.93 21.71
N PHE A 303 8.18 9.29 20.59
CA PHE A 303 7.77 7.90 20.31
C PHE A 303 8.32 6.90 21.33
N GLN A 304 9.54 7.10 21.79
CA GLN A 304 10.19 6.27 22.82
C GLN A 304 9.77 6.64 24.24
N GLN A 305 8.85 7.59 24.41
CA GLN A 305 8.38 8.13 25.71
C GLN A 305 9.54 8.69 26.58
N GLN A 306 10.59 9.20 25.94
CA GLN A 306 11.72 9.83 26.60
C GLN A 306 11.44 11.34 26.82
N TRP A 307 10.40 11.63 27.60
CA TRP A 307 9.82 12.98 27.77
C TRP A 307 10.83 14.02 28.18
N GLN A 308 11.71 13.70 29.16
CA GLN A 308 12.73 14.64 29.63
C GLN A 308 13.74 15.01 28.54
N LYS A 309 14.20 14.04 27.76
CA LYS A 309 15.15 14.33 26.66
C LYS A 309 14.50 15.12 25.53
N ALA A 310 13.21 14.88 25.29
CA ALA A 310 12.45 15.69 24.35
C ALA A 310 12.37 17.15 24.85
N ASP A 311 12.08 17.35 26.12
CA ASP A 311 12.03 18.66 26.76
C ASP A 311 13.39 19.39 26.68
N ASP A 312 14.50 18.69 26.94
CA ASP A 312 15.86 19.21 26.83
C ASP A 312 16.24 19.63 25.39
N LEU A 313 15.65 19.01 24.37
CA LEU A 313 15.91 19.32 22.96
C LEU A 313 15.05 20.48 22.42
N LEU A 314 13.84 20.68 22.99
CA LEU A 314 12.86 21.66 22.52
C LEU A 314 13.41 23.08 22.39
N PRO A 315 14.13 23.66 23.36
CA PRO A 315 14.63 25.04 23.25
C PRO A 315 15.60 25.24 22.07
N LYS A 316 16.34 24.21 21.67
CA LYS A 316 17.22 24.27 20.50
C LYS A 316 16.44 24.34 19.20
N ILE A 317 15.36 23.56 19.10
CA ILE A 317 14.46 23.55 17.92
C ILE A 317 13.77 24.91 17.81
N GLU A 318 13.24 25.45 18.89
CA GLU A 318 12.58 26.76 18.93
C GLU A 318 13.53 27.90 18.53
N ALA A 319 14.76 27.88 19.05
CA ALA A 319 15.79 28.86 18.69
C ALA A 319 16.15 28.78 17.19
N ASP A 320 16.23 27.59 16.61
CA ASP A 320 16.55 27.42 15.20
C ASP A 320 15.34 27.77 14.31
N ILE A 321 14.08 27.46 14.71
CA ILE A 321 12.86 27.94 14.04
C ILE A 321 12.78 29.46 14.06
N SER A 322 13.10 30.10 15.19
CA SER A 322 13.10 31.57 15.32
C SER A 322 14.05 32.24 14.32
N LYS A 323 15.22 31.67 14.10
CA LYS A 323 16.22 32.19 13.11
C LYS A 323 15.72 32.12 11.66
N ILE A 324 14.90 31.12 11.34
CA ILE A 324 14.34 30.91 9.98
C ILE A 324 12.91 31.49 9.85
N SER A 325 12.34 32.06 10.88
CA SER A 325 10.96 32.57 10.92
C SER A 325 10.68 33.70 9.92
N THR A 326 11.73 34.46 9.52
CA THR A 326 11.65 35.48 8.48
C THR A 326 11.54 34.90 7.05
N LEU A 327 11.86 33.62 6.87
CA LEU A 327 11.77 32.92 5.61
C LEU A 327 10.36 32.33 5.47
N SER A 328 9.39 33.12 4.99
CA SER A 328 8.05 32.60 4.73
C SER A 328 8.11 31.51 3.64
N SER A 329 8.04 30.23 4.05
CA SER A 329 8.17 29.09 3.14
C SER A 329 7.28 27.92 3.57
N ARG A 330 6.88 27.09 2.61
CA ARG A 330 6.14 25.85 2.90
C ARG A 330 6.88 24.98 3.93
N LYS A 331 8.20 24.86 3.81
CA LYS A 331 9.01 24.07 4.74
C LYS A 331 8.89 24.56 6.18
N LEU A 332 8.95 25.87 6.39
CA LEU A 332 8.79 26.46 7.72
C LEU A 332 7.39 26.16 8.30
N VAL A 333 6.34 26.33 7.52
CA VAL A 333 4.96 25.99 7.96
C VAL A 333 4.87 24.53 8.42
N TYR A 334 5.41 23.60 7.65
CA TYR A 334 5.40 22.18 8.02
C TYR A 334 6.25 21.89 9.27
N LEU A 335 7.41 22.52 9.42
CA LEU A 335 8.22 22.38 10.64
C LEU A 335 7.46 22.84 11.89
N GLN A 336 6.82 24.00 11.82
CA GLN A 336 6.03 24.54 12.93
C GLN A 336 4.82 23.65 13.25
N VAL A 337 4.08 23.19 12.25
CA VAL A 337 2.93 22.31 12.44
C VAL A 337 3.35 20.96 13.01
N ASN A 338 4.48 20.39 12.57
CA ASN A 338 5.01 19.15 13.11
C ASN A 338 5.51 19.31 14.55
N LEU A 339 6.14 20.45 14.87
CA LEU A 339 6.50 20.76 16.25
C LEU A 339 5.23 20.86 17.11
N ALA A 340 4.22 21.61 16.66
CA ALA A 340 2.95 21.75 17.36
C ALA A 340 2.27 20.40 17.65
N LYS A 341 2.28 19.50 16.69
CA LYS A 341 1.77 18.12 16.83
C LYS A 341 2.51 17.34 17.92
N ASN A 342 3.83 17.46 17.97
CA ASN A 342 4.62 16.80 19.01
C ASN A 342 4.40 17.42 20.39
N LEU A 343 4.27 18.74 20.46
CA LEU A 343 3.92 19.45 21.70
C LEU A 343 2.55 19.02 22.22
N MET A 344 1.55 18.80 21.36
CA MET A 344 0.25 18.22 21.79
C MET A 344 0.44 16.87 22.48
N THR A 345 1.31 16.01 21.92
CA THR A 345 1.58 14.70 22.51
C THR A 345 2.34 14.83 23.83
N LEU A 346 3.31 15.73 23.90
CA LEU A 346 4.08 16.01 25.13
C LEU A 346 3.15 16.58 26.20
N ALA A 347 2.32 17.56 25.87
CA ALA A 347 1.34 18.16 26.78
C ALA A 347 0.37 17.13 27.38
N SER A 348 -0.12 16.20 26.55
CA SER A 348 -1.05 15.15 27.02
C SER A 348 -0.39 14.18 28.01
N ASN A 349 0.92 13.98 27.95
CA ASN A 349 1.65 13.05 28.81
C ASN A 349 2.29 13.73 30.04
N THR A 350 2.56 15.05 29.95
CA THR A 350 3.15 15.85 31.03
C THR A 350 2.14 16.72 31.75
N ALA A 351 0.89 16.80 31.26
CA ALA A 351 -0.16 17.69 31.74
C ALA A 351 0.24 19.18 31.74
N SER A 352 1.11 19.60 30.80
CA SER A 352 1.61 20.97 30.72
C SER A 352 0.64 21.86 29.93
N ALA A 353 0.10 22.88 30.59
CA ALA A 353 -0.71 23.93 29.98
C ALA A 353 0.12 24.81 29.03
N GLU A 354 1.41 25.00 29.31
CA GLU A 354 2.34 25.80 28.51
C GLU A 354 2.51 25.21 27.11
N TYR A 355 2.71 23.90 26.99
CA TYR A 355 2.81 23.24 25.66
C TYR A 355 1.51 23.31 24.86
N LEU A 356 0.35 23.33 25.53
CA LEU A 356 -0.93 23.53 24.83
C LEU A 356 -1.04 24.95 24.27
N GLU A 357 -0.63 25.96 25.01
CA GLU A 357 -0.63 27.36 24.57
C GLU A 357 0.36 27.54 23.40
N GLN A 358 1.59 27.04 23.52
CA GLN A 358 2.60 27.06 22.45
C GLN A 358 2.10 26.37 21.20
N THR A 359 1.41 25.22 21.33
CA THR A 359 0.78 24.50 20.22
C THR A 359 -0.20 25.38 19.47
N GLN A 360 -1.12 26.03 20.17
CA GLN A 360 -2.11 26.90 19.55
C GLN A 360 -1.44 28.07 18.82
N GLN A 361 -0.48 28.75 19.47
CA GLN A 361 0.24 29.87 18.87
C GLN A 361 1.00 29.47 17.59
N LEU A 362 1.71 28.33 17.61
CA LEU A 362 2.42 27.82 16.44
C LEU A 362 1.49 27.52 15.27
N LEU A 363 0.33 26.90 15.53
CA LEU A 363 -0.65 26.59 14.49
C LEU A 363 -1.29 27.85 13.91
N GLU A 364 -1.62 28.84 14.73
CA GLU A 364 -2.16 30.11 14.26
C GLU A 364 -1.16 30.93 13.43
N ILE A 365 0.13 30.91 13.82
CA ILE A 365 1.23 31.52 13.05
C ILE A 365 1.38 30.78 11.72
N SER A 366 1.38 29.44 11.74
CA SER A 366 1.50 28.60 10.55
C SER A 366 0.41 28.85 9.53
N ILE A 367 -0.86 29.02 9.99
CA ILE A 367 -2.00 29.35 9.13
C ILE A 367 -1.79 30.71 8.45
N LYS A 368 -1.40 31.74 9.21
CA LYS A 368 -1.14 33.08 8.69
C LYS A 368 0.00 33.08 7.66
N GLN A 369 1.07 32.35 7.95
CA GLN A 369 2.22 32.22 7.03
C GLN A 369 1.84 31.46 5.77
N ALA A 370 1.09 30.35 5.87
CA ALA A 370 0.63 29.60 4.72
C ALA A 370 -0.29 30.42 3.79
N ALA A 371 -1.21 31.19 4.38
CA ALA A 371 -2.07 32.12 3.65
C ALA A 371 -1.27 33.25 2.97
N ALA A 372 -0.27 33.81 3.66
CA ALA A 372 0.58 34.89 3.13
C ALA A 372 1.45 34.43 1.93
N ILE A 373 1.83 33.16 1.87
CA ILE A 373 2.55 32.58 0.72
C ILE A 373 1.62 31.97 -0.33
N GLU A 374 0.30 32.13 -0.18
CA GLU A 374 -0.73 31.59 -1.08
C GLU A 374 -0.58 30.07 -1.32
N ASP A 375 -0.26 29.31 -0.26
CA ASP A 375 -0.06 27.87 -0.33
C ASP A 375 -1.24 27.11 0.31
N PRO A 376 -2.30 26.76 -0.49
CA PRO A 376 -3.49 26.12 0.02
C PRO A 376 -3.23 24.72 0.63
N GLN A 377 -2.16 24.04 0.23
CA GLN A 377 -1.80 22.75 0.81
C GLN A 377 -1.25 22.92 2.24
N ALA A 378 -0.34 23.86 2.43
CA ALA A 378 0.22 24.16 3.74
C ALA A 378 -0.85 24.75 4.68
N GLU A 379 -1.72 25.62 4.17
CA GLU A 379 -2.83 26.20 4.91
C GLU A 379 -3.83 25.14 5.34
N SER A 380 -4.25 24.24 4.44
CA SER A 380 -5.12 23.11 4.76
C SER A 380 -4.52 22.24 5.86
N TYR A 381 -3.23 21.93 5.78
CA TYR A 381 -2.56 21.11 6.78
C TYR A 381 -2.54 21.79 8.16
N ALA A 382 -2.20 23.07 8.22
CA ALA A 382 -2.18 23.83 9.47
C ALA A 382 -3.59 24.00 10.08
N LEU A 383 -4.62 24.29 9.25
CA LEU A 383 -6.02 24.40 9.70
C LEU A 383 -6.56 23.06 10.22
N GLY A 384 -6.27 21.96 9.53
CA GLY A 384 -6.69 20.63 9.95
C GLY A 384 -6.08 20.22 11.28
N MET A 385 -4.79 20.56 11.49
CA MET A 385 -4.11 20.32 12.78
C MET A 385 -4.64 21.24 13.89
N LEU A 386 -5.03 22.48 13.59
CA LEU A 386 -5.71 23.33 14.57
C LEU A 386 -7.10 22.76 14.92
N GLY A 387 -7.81 22.21 13.93
CA GLY A 387 -9.03 21.45 14.18
C GLY A 387 -8.81 20.26 15.12
N ASN A 388 -7.72 19.49 14.91
CA ASN A 388 -7.34 18.38 15.79
C ASN A 388 -7.00 18.85 17.22
N TYR A 389 -6.28 19.94 17.34
CA TYR A 389 -6.00 20.56 18.64
C TYR A 389 -7.31 20.86 19.39
N TYR A 390 -8.29 21.50 18.74
CA TYR A 390 -9.57 21.79 19.37
C TYR A 390 -10.43 20.54 19.62
N GLU A 391 -10.31 19.49 18.79
CA GLU A 391 -10.92 18.16 19.04
C GLU A 391 -10.42 17.57 20.36
N GLN A 392 -9.10 17.59 20.61
CA GLN A 392 -8.51 17.11 21.87
C GLN A 392 -8.90 17.97 23.08
N GLN A 393 -9.09 19.27 22.88
CA GLN A 393 -9.58 20.17 23.91
C GLN A 393 -11.12 20.12 24.11
N GLN A 394 -11.81 19.21 23.43
CA GLN A 394 -13.28 19.05 23.47
C GLN A 394 -14.05 20.32 23.04
N ARG A 395 -13.40 21.24 22.32
CA ARG A 395 -14.02 22.44 21.74
C ARG A 395 -14.60 22.13 20.36
N THR A 396 -15.65 21.31 20.35
CA THR A 396 -16.18 20.66 19.14
C THR A 396 -16.57 21.64 18.02
N SER A 397 -17.17 22.78 18.35
CA SER A 397 -17.59 23.79 17.35
C SER A 397 -16.38 24.43 16.63
N LEU A 398 -15.30 24.72 17.37
CA LEU A 398 -14.07 25.25 16.79
C LEU A 398 -13.35 24.17 15.97
N ALA A 399 -13.27 22.95 16.49
CA ALA A 399 -12.71 21.80 15.77
C ALA A 399 -13.41 21.61 14.41
N GLN A 400 -14.74 21.58 14.39
CA GLN A 400 -15.53 21.46 13.17
C GLN A 400 -15.27 22.60 12.19
N LYS A 401 -15.27 23.86 12.65
CA LYS A 401 -15.03 25.05 11.84
C LYS A 401 -13.69 24.97 11.09
N TYR A 402 -12.61 24.66 11.82
CA TYR A 402 -11.27 24.61 11.22
C TYR A 402 -11.08 23.40 10.33
N THR A 403 -11.61 22.23 10.70
CA THR A 403 -11.59 21.02 9.89
C THR A 403 -12.33 21.22 8.56
N GLN A 404 -13.51 21.86 8.57
CA GLN A 404 -14.26 22.15 7.34
C GLN A 404 -13.50 23.09 6.39
N LYS A 405 -12.83 24.13 6.94
CA LYS A 405 -11.97 24.98 6.12
C LYS A 405 -10.79 24.22 5.52
N ALA A 406 -10.18 23.33 6.29
CA ALA A 406 -9.08 22.48 5.81
C ALA A 406 -9.54 21.58 4.66
N ILE A 407 -10.75 20.98 4.76
CA ILE A 407 -11.34 20.16 3.69
C ILE A 407 -11.55 21.00 2.42
N GLN A 408 -12.11 22.21 2.54
CA GLN A 408 -12.35 23.07 1.39
C GLN A 408 -11.06 23.38 0.60
N LEU A 409 -9.98 23.71 1.29
CA LEU A 409 -8.68 23.95 0.67
C LEU A 409 -8.09 22.68 0.05
N ALA A 410 -8.17 21.54 0.74
CA ALA A 410 -7.70 20.26 0.23
C ALA A 410 -8.45 19.82 -1.04
N GLN A 411 -9.78 20.06 -1.09
CA GLN A 411 -10.60 19.79 -2.26
C GLN A 411 -10.25 20.72 -3.44
N LEU A 412 -9.99 22.00 -3.18
CA LEU A 412 -9.58 22.97 -4.20
C LEU A 412 -8.36 22.48 -5.00
N ILE A 413 -7.44 21.81 -4.35
CA ILE A 413 -6.19 21.31 -4.93
C ILE A 413 -6.21 19.80 -5.22
N ASN A 414 -7.34 19.11 -5.07
CA ASN A 414 -7.50 17.67 -5.23
C ASN A 414 -6.48 16.85 -4.44
N ASN A 415 -6.11 17.30 -3.24
CA ASN A 415 -5.19 16.58 -2.37
C ASN A 415 -5.93 15.53 -1.55
N TYR A 416 -6.09 14.33 -2.11
CA TYR A 416 -6.84 13.24 -1.50
C TYR A 416 -6.25 12.75 -0.16
N ASP A 417 -4.93 12.91 0.06
CA ASP A 417 -4.28 12.59 1.34
C ASP A 417 -4.79 13.49 2.48
N LEU A 418 -4.89 14.79 2.24
CA LEU A 418 -5.48 15.72 3.22
C LEU A 418 -7.01 15.56 3.31
N ILE A 419 -7.69 15.32 2.18
CA ILE A 419 -9.15 15.13 2.16
C ILE A 419 -9.54 13.97 3.08
N TYR A 420 -8.90 12.77 2.97
CA TYR A 420 -9.30 11.65 3.81
C TYR A 420 -9.04 11.91 5.30
N GLN A 421 -7.92 12.56 5.63
CA GLN A 421 -7.56 12.86 7.02
C GLN A 421 -8.59 13.80 7.67
N TRP A 422 -8.95 14.86 6.97
CA TRP A 422 -9.88 15.85 7.52
C TRP A 422 -11.34 15.39 7.45
N GLN A 423 -11.73 14.61 6.45
CA GLN A 423 -13.04 13.96 6.40
C GLN A 423 -13.20 12.95 7.55
N TRP A 424 -12.17 12.16 7.83
CA TRP A 424 -12.16 11.25 8.99
C TRP A 424 -12.29 12.01 10.31
N GLN A 425 -11.54 13.09 10.50
CA GLN A 425 -11.66 13.97 11.66
C GLN A 425 -13.07 14.55 11.79
N LEU A 426 -13.65 15.06 10.70
CA LEU A 426 -15.00 15.60 10.68
C LEU A 426 -16.04 14.52 11.03
N GLY A 427 -15.85 13.31 10.57
CA GLY A 427 -16.68 12.15 10.92
C GLY A 427 -16.70 11.86 12.41
N ARG A 428 -15.52 11.86 13.09
CA ARG A 428 -15.43 11.73 14.55
C ARG A 428 -16.14 12.88 15.28
N LEU A 429 -15.98 14.11 14.81
CA LEU A 429 -16.64 15.27 15.39
C LEU A 429 -18.17 15.17 15.30
N PHE A 430 -18.72 14.77 14.15
CA PHE A 430 -20.15 14.54 14.00
C PHE A 430 -20.66 13.38 14.86
N ASN A 431 -19.86 12.30 14.96
CA ASN A 431 -20.24 11.18 15.83
C ASN A 431 -20.29 11.58 17.31
N THR A 432 -19.36 12.40 17.79
CA THR A 432 -19.37 12.95 19.15
C THR A 432 -20.58 13.87 19.39
N GLN A 433 -21.10 14.51 18.35
CA GLN A 433 -22.32 15.34 18.40
C GLN A 433 -23.60 14.53 18.20
N GLU A 434 -23.54 13.21 18.13
CA GLU A 434 -24.65 12.32 17.80
C GLU A 434 -25.30 12.58 16.42
N ASN A 435 -24.62 13.35 15.56
CA ASN A 435 -25.03 13.59 14.19
C ASN A 435 -24.56 12.43 13.30
N HIS A 436 -25.26 11.31 13.40
CA HIS A 436 -24.87 10.09 12.68
C HIS A 436 -24.92 10.22 11.16
N GLN A 437 -25.86 11.01 10.61
CA GLN A 437 -25.94 11.23 9.18
C GLN A 437 -24.73 12.00 8.65
N GLY A 438 -24.34 13.07 9.36
CA GLY A 438 -23.11 13.80 9.06
C GLY A 438 -21.86 12.96 9.23
N ALA A 439 -21.82 12.10 10.26
CA ALA A 439 -20.71 11.17 10.48
C ALA A 439 -20.56 10.17 9.33
N ILE A 440 -21.65 9.48 8.93
CA ILE A 440 -21.64 8.54 7.80
C ILE A 440 -21.19 9.23 6.51
N ALA A 441 -21.72 10.42 6.22
CA ALA A 441 -21.34 11.19 5.03
C ALA A 441 -19.83 11.53 5.02
N SER A 442 -19.29 11.98 6.16
CA SER A 442 -17.88 12.33 6.28
C SER A 442 -16.95 11.13 6.20
N TYR A 443 -17.27 10.03 6.89
CA TYR A 443 -16.51 8.78 6.77
C TYR A 443 -16.55 8.20 5.36
N THR A 444 -17.71 8.28 4.68
CA THR A 444 -17.83 7.87 3.27
C THR A 444 -16.92 8.73 2.39
N GLY A 445 -16.90 10.04 2.63
CA GLY A 445 -15.96 10.95 1.95
C GLY A 445 -14.50 10.60 2.18
N ALA A 446 -14.14 10.17 3.40
CA ALA A 446 -12.78 9.71 3.71
C ALA A 446 -12.43 8.41 2.98
N VAL A 447 -13.34 7.43 2.95
CA VAL A 447 -13.16 6.16 2.21
C VAL A 447 -13.00 6.42 0.71
N ASN A 448 -13.84 7.25 0.10
CA ASN A 448 -13.75 7.60 -1.32
C ASN A 448 -12.40 8.29 -1.65
N ALA A 449 -11.92 9.16 -0.76
CA ALA A 449 -10.61 9.79 -0.93
C ALA A 449 -9.46 8.76 -0.83
N LEU A 450 -9.55 7.80 0.10
CA LEU A 450 -8.60 6.69 0.20
C LEU A 450 -8.62 5.78 -1.03
N GLU A 451 -9.79 5.54 -1.62
CA GLU A 451 -9.92 4.77 -2.86
C GLU A 451 -9.29 5.51 -4.06
N SER A 452 -9.43 6.85 -4.10
CA SER A 452 -8.76 7.68 -5.11
C SER A 452 -7.23 7.67 -4.97
N LEU A 453 -6.72 7.54 -3.73
CA LEU A 453 -5.28 7.39 -3.45
C LEU A 453 -4.75 5.96 -3.70
N ARG A 454 -5.60 5.01 -4.04
CA ARG A 454 -5.27 3.57 -4.05
C ARG A 454 -4.09 3.23 -4.95
N SER A 455 -3.98 3.86 -6.11
CA SER A 455 -2.83 3.72 -7.02
C SER A 455 -1.54 4.27 -6.41
N ASP A 456 -1.65 5.35 -5.63
CA ASP A 456 -0.51 6.04 -5.04
C ASP A 456 -0.07 5.44 -3.69
N LEU A 457 -1.02 4.87 -2.92
CA LEU A 457 -0.74 4.22 -1.62
C LEU A 457 0.05 2.92 -1.76
N VAL A 458 -0.12 2.20 -2.85
CA VAL A 458 0.54 0.92 -3.11
C VAL A 458 2.05 1.10 -3.31
N VAL A 459 2.48 2.24 -3.81
CA VAL A 459 3.85 2.50 -4.24
C VAL A 459 4.80 2.92 -3.09
N THR A 460 4.28 3.36 -1.96
CA THR A 460 5.10 4.04 -0.95
C THR A 460 5.21 3.27 0.37
N ASN A 461 6.19 2.38 0.54
CA ASN A 461 6.77 1.90 1.81
C ASN A 461 6.21 0.65 2.51
N ALA A 462 7.15 -0.25 2.88
CA ALA A 462 6.96 -1.32 3.87
C ALA A 462 6.44 -0.81 5.23
N ASP A 463 6.78 0.42 5.63
CA ASP A 463 6.26 1.07 6.84
C ASP A 463 4.77 1.41 6.76
N ARG A 464 4.21 1.56 5.56
CA ARG A 464 2.76 1.75 5.42
C ARG A 464 1.96 0.50 5.77
N GLN A 465 2.53 -0.69 5.79
CA GLN A 465 1.84 -1.86 6.36
C GLN A 465 1.51 -1.66 7.84
N PHE A 466 2.40 -1.02 8.58
CA PHE A 466 2.18 -0.70 10.00
C PHE A 466 1.25 0.52 10.16
N SER A 467 1.39 1.49 9.27
CA SER A 467 0.55 2.69 9.16
C SER A 467 -0.86 2.36 8.66
N PHE A 468 -1.01 1.42 7.72
CA PHE A 468 -2.30 0.99 7.21
C PHE A 468 -3.27 0.59 8.33
N ARG A 469 -2.82 -0.26 9.27
CA ARG A 469 -3.64 -0.67 10.43
C ARG A 469 -3.99 0.48 11.37
N LYS A 470 -3.13 1.49 11.51
CA LYS A 470 -3.34 2.58 12.46
C LYS A 470 -4.05 3.79 11.86
N SER A 471 -3.91 4.00 10.55
CA SER A 471 -4.35 5.24 9.92
C SER A 471 -5.40 5.04 8.82
N ILE A 472 -5.48 3.86 8.21
CA ILE A 472 -6.37 3.59 7.09
C ILE A 472 -7.49 2.62 7.49
N GLU A 473 -7.14 1.46 8.04
CA GLU A 473 -8.11 0.44 8.48
C GLU A 473 -9.18 1.01 9.43
N PRO A 474 -8.86 1.88 10.43
CA PRO A 474 -9.87 2.45 11.30
C PRO A 474 -10.97 3.24 10.58
N VAL A 475 -10.63 3.96 9.49
CA VAL A 475 -11.60 4.75 8.72
C VAL A 475 -12.72 3.86 8.19
N TYR A 476 -12.35 2.72 7.59
CA TYR A 476 -13.32 1.74 7.08
C TYR A 476 -14.14 1.11 8.19
N ARG A 477 -13.49 0.69 9.30
CA ARG A 477 -14.17 -0.01 10.40
C ARG A 477 -15.11 0.92 11.17
N GLU A 478 -14.74 2.17 11.36
CA GLU A 478 -15.59 3.17 12.00
C GLU A 478 -16.82 3.47 11.15
N LEU A 479 -16.66 3.59 9.80
CA LEU A 479 -17.82 3.71 8.90
C LEU A 479 -18.75 2.50 9.01
N VAL A 480 -18.21 1.28 8.93
CA VAL A 480 -19.00 0.05 9.03
C VAL A 480 -19.71 -0.03 10.37
N SER A 481 -19.02 0.34 11.46
CA SER A 481 -19.61 0.36 12.80
C SER A 481 -20.81 1.30 12.87
N LEU A 482 -20.74 2.49 12.28
CA LEU A 482 -21.86 3.44 12.21
C LEU A 482 -23.02 2.93 11.37
N LEU A 483 -22.73 2.35 10.20
CA LEU A 483 -23.73 1.82 9.28
C LEU A 483 -24.54 0.66 9.89
N LEU A 484 -23.87 -0.19 10.70
CA LEU A 484 -24.48 -1.36 11.33
C LEU A 484 -25.04 -1.10 12.73
N THR A 485 -24.96 0.12 13.24
CA THR A 485 -25.54 0.49 14.53
C THR A 485 -27.06 0.53 14.44
N GLN A 486 -27.73 -0.34 15.23
CA GLN A 486 -29.18 -0.33 15.37
C GLN A 486 -29.64 0.87 16.21
N LYS A 487 -30.68 1.56 15.77
CA LYS A 487 -31.26 2.69 16.47
C LYS A 487 -32.70 2.40 16.81
N ASP A 488 -33.11 2.80 18.02
CA ASP A 488 -34.49 2.74 18.48
C ASP A 488 -35.14 1.34 18.31
N GLY A 489 -34.33 0.26 18.39
CA GLY A 489 -34.80 -1.10 18.20
C GLY A 489 -35.20 -1.46 16.75
N ARG A 490 -34.90 -0.58 15.79
CA ARG A 490 -35.14 -0.85 14.35
C ARG A 490 -34.00 -1.64 13.75
N SER A 491 -34.34 -2.54 12.83
CA SER A 491 -33.35 -3.25 12.02
C SER A 491 -32.55 -2.28 11.12
N VAL A 492 -31.29 -2.61 10.85
CA VAL A 492 -30.46 -1.87 9.90
C VAL A 492 -31.09 -1.88 8.50
N SER A 493 -31.08 -0.75 7.79
CA SER A 493 -31.66 -0.66 6.45
C SER A 493 -30.85 -1.47 5.43
N GLN A 494 -31.53 -1.91 4.34
CA GLN A 494 -30.84 -2.64 3.25
C GLN A 494 -29.72 -1.79 2.62
N ASP A 495 -29.91 -0.49 2.47
CA ASP A 495 -28.90 0.42 1.92
C ASP A 495 -27.66 0.50 2.82
N ASN A 496 -27.84 0.59 4.14
CA ASN A 496 -26.74 0.59 5.09
C ASN A 496 -25.99 -0.76 5.09
N LEU A 497 -26.74 -1.88 5.01
CA LEU A 497 -26.14 -3.22 4.91
C LEU A 497 -25.32 -3.36 3.63
N LEU A 498 -25.83 -2.87 2.50
CA LEU A 498 -25.15 -2.89 1.22
C LEU A 498 -23.87 -2.02 1.27
N GLN A 499 -23.98 -0.82 1.83
CA GLN A 499 -22.83 0.08 1.98
C GLN A 499 -21.76 -0.51 2.91
N ALA A 500 -22.17 -1.12 4.04
CA ALA A 500 -21.24 -1.77 4.98
C ALA A 500 -20.51 -2.95 4.32
N ARG A 501 -21.23 -3.80 3.56
CA ARG A 501 -20.65 -4.89 2.78
C ARG A 501 -19.61 -4.36 1.80
N ASN A 502 -19.97 -3.38 0.98
CA ASN A 502 -19.08 -2.81 -0.01
C ASN A 502 -17.84 -2.17 0.65
N THR A 503 -18.02 -1.47 1.77
CA THR A 503 -16.92 -0.86 2.55
C THR A 503 -15.93 -1.91 3.06
N ILE A 504 -16.42 -3.07 3.55
CA ILE A 504 -15.53 -4.17 3.99
C ILE A 504 -14.81 -4.81 2.81
N GLU A 505 -15.46 -4.97 1.66
CA GLU A 505 -14.79 -5.47 0.46
C GLU A 505 -13.69 -4.50 -0.03
N SER A 506 -13.96 -3.19 0.01
CA SER A 506 -12.94 -2.17 -0.29
C SER A 506 -11.76 -2.21 0.69
N LEU A 507 -12.02 -2.43 1.99
CA LEU A 507 -10.96 -2.62 2.98
C LEU A 507 -10.10 -3.86 2.65
N GLN A 508 -10.72 -4.99 2.33
CA GLN A 508 -10.00 -6.22 2.01
C GLN A 508 -9.13 -6.06 0.76
N LEU A 509 -9.65 -5.39 -0.26
CA LEU A 509 -8.88 -5.08 -1.46
C LEU A 509 -7.73 -4.11 -1.15
N ALA A 510 -7.94 -3.11 -0.29
CA ALA A 510 -6.88 -2.21 0.16
C ALA A 510 -5.80 -2.95 0.98
N GLU A 511 -6.19 -3.92 1.83
CA GLU A 511 -5.26 -4.80 2.55
C GLU A 511 -4.44 -5.68 1.61
N LEU A 512 -5.05 -6.27 0.58
CA LEU A 512 -4.35 -7.06 -0.43
C LEU A 512 -3.37 -6.22 -1.23
N ASN A 513 -3.78 -5.05 -1.71
CA ASN A 513 -2.90 -4.13 -2.42
C ASN A 513 -1.70 -3.71 -1.56
N ASN A 514 -1.95 -3.39 -0.28
CA ASN A 514 -0.90 -3.07 0.67
C ASN A 514 0.05 -4.25 0.95
N PHE A 515 -0.48 -5.49 1.02
CA PHE A 515 0.33 -6.69 1.22
C PHE A 515 1.26 -6.96 0.03
N PHE A 516 0.73 -6.87 -1.19
CA PHE A 516 1.50 -7.16 -2.41
C PHE A 516 2.32 -5.99 -2.95
N ARG A 517 2.20 -4.82 -2.35
CA ARG A 517 2.86 -3.58 -2.82
C ARG A 517 2.59 -3.29 -4.31
N GLN A 518 1.43 -3.71 -4.82
CA GLN A 518 1.04 -3.55 -6.24
C GLN A 518 -0.48 -3.37 -6.34
N ALA A 519 -0.95 -2.58 -7.32
CA ALA A 519 -2.36 -2.55 -7.66
C ALA A 519 -2.80 -3.94 -8.15
N CYS A 520 -3.77 -4.53 -7.47
CA CYS A 520 -4.42 -5.74 -7.97
C CYS A 520 -5.31 -5.37 -9.17
N LEU A 521 -5.47 -6.30 -10.07
CA LEU A 521 -6.21 -6.21 -11.33
C LEU A 521 -7.45 -5.31 -11.28
N ASP A 522 -7.71 -4.58 -12.38
CA ASP A 522 -9.00 -3.93 -12.63
C ASP A 522 -10.08 -5.01 -12.72
N ALA A 523 -10.73 -5.28 -11.60
CA ALA A 523 -11.81 -6.26 -11.53
C ALA A 523 -13.14 -5.55 -11.72
N THR A 524 -13.93 -5.99 -12.68
CA THR A 524 -15.34 -5.60 -12.80
C THR A 524 -16.13 -6.25 -11.67
N PRO A 525 -16.81 -5.48 -10.79
CA PRO A 525 -17.63 -6.05 -9.74
C PRO A 525 -18.71 -6.96 -10.34
N THR A 526 -18.70 -8.22 -9.95
CA THR A 526 -19.77 -9.16 -10.32
C THR A 526 -20.57 -9.50 -9.08
N ALA A 527 -21.88 -9.34 -9.13
CA ALA A 527 -22.74 -9.69 -8.00
C ALA A 527 -22.83 -11.22 -7.87
N ILE A 528 -22.41 -11.74 -6.73
CA ILE A 528 -22.46 -13.20 -6.42
C ILE A 528 -23.86 -13.78 -6.58
N ASP A 529 -24.84 -12.99 -6.23
CA ASP A 529 -26.28 -13.36 -6.25
C ASP A 529 -26.75 -13.77 -7.65
N GLU A 530 -26.03 -13.39 -8.70
CA GLU A 530 -26.33 -13.74 -10.10
C GLU A 530 -25.66 -15.03 -10.56
N ILE A 531 -24.73 -15.58 -9.75
CA ILE A 531 -23.83 -16.65 -10.14
C ILE A 531 -24.32 -18.02 -9.66
N ASP A 532 -24.73 -18.10 -8.39
CA ASP A 532 -25.15 -19.38 -7.76
C ASP A 532 -26.38 -19.19 -6.86
N ARG A 533 -27.53 -19.66 -7.34
CA ARG A 533 -28.81 -19.59 -6.61
C ARG A 533 -28.87 -20.51 -5.37
N GLN A 534 -27.86 -21.31 -5.12
CA GLN A 534 -27.78 -22.20 -3.96
C GLN A 534 -26.62 -21.81 -3.03
N ALA A 535 -25.99 -20.66 -3.27
CA ALA A 535 -24.93 -20.12 -2.42
C ALA A 535 -25.41 -18.95 -1.57
N ALA A 536 -24.92 -18.87 -0.35
CA ALA A 536 -25.04 -17.68 0.49
C ALA A 536 -23.63 -17.17 0.81
N VAL A 537 -23.47 -15.83 0.85
CA VAL A 537 -22.19 -15.21 1.19
C VAL A 537 -22.26 -14.67 2.60
N ILE A 538 -21.30 -15.05 3.43
CA ILE A 538 -21.22 -14.69 4.84
C ILE A 538 -20.02 -13.77 5.05
N TYR A 539 -20.31 -12.58 5.58
CA TYR A 539 -19.34 -11.54 5.92
C TYR A 539 -19.27 -11.41 7.44
N PRO A 540 -18.41 -12.15 8.14
CA PRO A 540 -18.13 -11.89 9.53
C PRO A 540 -17.17 -10.70 9.64
N ILE A 541 -17.59 -9.66 10.36
CA ILE A 541 -16.85 -8.38 10.47
C ILE A 541 -16.48 -8.18 11.94
N ILE A 542 -15.18 -8.05 12.19
CA ILE A 542 -14.64 -7.86 13.54
C ILE A 542 -14.56 -6.37 13.83
N LEU A 543 -15.40 -5.89 14.75
CA LEU A 543 -15.33 -4.56 15.32
C LEU A 543 -14.69 -4.61 16.72
N SER A 544 -14.28 -3.49 17.27
CA SER A 544 -13.57 -3.43 18.55
C SER A 544 -14.36 -3.98 19.73
N ASP A 545 -15.68 -3.80 19.70
CA ASP A 545 -16.64 -4.09 20.77
C ASP A 545 -17.61 -5.24 20.46
N ARG A 546 -17.68 -5.67 19.19
CA ARG A 546 -18.66 -6.66 18.75
C ARG A 546 -18.27 -7.36 17.46
N LEU A 547 -18.91 -8.50 17.22
CA LEU A 547 -18.86 -9.25 15.96
C LEU A 547 -20.17 -9.02 15.19
N GLU A 548 -20.04 -8.55 13.96
CA GLU A 548 -21.14 -8.39 13.04
C GLU A 548 -21.11 -9.48 11.97
N VAL A 549 -22.27 -9.99 11.57
CA VAL A 549 -22.41 -10.97 10.49
C VAL A 549 -23.43 -10.46 9.48
N ILE A 550 -23.00 -10.16 8.27
CA ILE A 550 -23.89 -9.88 7.14
C ILE A 550 -23.96 -11.14 6.29
N VAL A 551 -25.18 -11.52 5.88
CA VAL A 551 -25.42 -12.64 4.97
C VAL A 551 -26.11 -12.12 3.72
N SER A 552 -25.49 -12.34 2.56
CA SER A 552 -26.10 -12.08 1.25
C SER A 552 -26.76 -13.37 0.74
N LEU A 553 -28.04 -13.28 0.45
CA LEU A 553 -28.85 -14.39 -0.03
C LEU A 553 -29.06 -14.31 -1.55
N PRO A 554 -29.44 -15.42 -2.22
CA PRO A 554 -29.63 -15.45 -3.68
C PRO A 554 -30.70 -14.51 -4.22
N ASP A 555 -31.66 -14.07 -3.37
CA ASP A 555 -32.72 -13.11 -3.69
C ASP A 555 -32.22 -11.64 -3.58
N LYS A 556 -30.92 -11.44 -3.41
CA LYS A 556 -30.25 -10.15 -3.17
C LYS A 556 -30.58 -9.51 -1.83
N SER A 557 -31.34 -10.15 -0.97
CA SER A 557 -31.63 -9.65 0.37
C SER A 557 -30.42 -9.84 1.29
N LEU A 558 -30.18 -8.82 2.12
CA LEU A 558 -29.15 -8.88 3.15
C LEU A 558 -29.78 -9.14 4.51
N ARG A 559 -29.18 -10.03 5.29
CA ARG A 559 -29.52 -10.28 6.69
C ARG A 559 -28.38 -9.85 7.58
N HIS A 560 -28.69 -9.40 8.78
CA HIS A 560 -27.71 -8.85 9.71
C HIS A 560 -27.91 -9.40 11.11
N TYR A 561 -26.80 -9.82 11.72
CA TYR A 561 -26.75 -10.35 13.08
C TYR A 561 -25.57 -9.73 13.81
N SER A 562 -25.81 -9.23 15.02
CA SER A 562 -24.81 -8.62 15.87
C SER A 562 -24.62 -9.44 17.16
N GLN A 563 -23.38 -9.60 17.58
CA GLN A 563 -22.98 -10.29 18.80
C GLN A 563 -22.04 -9.38 19.60
N SER A 564 -22.40 -9.03 20.83
CA SER A 564 -21.57 -8.20 21.71
C SER A 564 -20.37 -9.00 22.25
N ILE A 565 -19.38 -9.21 21.38
CA ILE A 565 -18.17 -9.97 21.66
C ILE A 565 -16.98 -9.05 21.38
N PRO A 566 -16.20 -8.65 22.41
CA PRO A 566 -15.02 -7.85 22.22
C PRO A 566 -14.01 -8.51 21.28
N GLN A 567 -13.35 -7.72 20.43
CA GLN A 567 -12.35 -8.22 19.47
C GLN A 567 -11.30 -9.12 20.14
N ALA A 568 -10.79 -8.72 21.32
CA ALA A 568 -9.78 -9.49 22.04
C ALA A 568 -10.26 -10.90 22.46
N GLU A 569 -11.52 -11.04 22.87
CA GLU A 569 -12.13 -12.33 23.19
C GLU A 569 -12.28 -13.21 21.96
N LEU A 570 -12.79 -12.63 20.87
CA LEU A 570 -12.92 -13.33 19.59
C LEU A 570 -11.58 -13.83 19.07
N GLU A 571 -10.57 -12.96 19.05
CA GLU A 571 -9.21 -13.30 18.59
C GLU A 571 -8.57 -14.39 19.46
N GLN A 572 -8.82 -14.39 20.76
CA GLN A 572 -8.33 -15.44 21.67
C GLN A 572 -8.96 -16.81 21.34
N VAL A 573 -10.24 -16.87 21.05
CA VAL A 573 -10.94 -18.10 20.67
C VAL A 573 -10.44 -18.60 19.30
N ILE A 574 -10.27 -17.71 18.33
CA ILE A 574 -9.71 -18.03 17.01
C ILE A 574 -8.28 -18.60 17.15
N GLU A 575 -7.44 -17.94 17.93
CA GLU A 575 -6.06 -18.37 18.13
C GLU A 575 -6.00 -19.73 18.82
N LYS A 576 -6.84 -19.98 19.81
CA LYS A 576 -6.95 -21.29 20.48
C LYS A 576 -7.38 -22.39 19.51
N LEU A 577 -8.34 -22.10 18.60
CA LEU A 577 -8.72 -23.05 17.56
C LEU A 577 -7.57 -23.33 16.62
N ARG A 578 -6.89 -22.29 16.13
CA ARG A 578 -5.75 -22.37 15.21
C ARG A 578 -4.59 -23.20 15.79
N GLN A 579 -4.27 -23.01 17.08
CA GLN A 579 -3.20 -23.73 17.75
C GLN A 579 -3.52 -25.19 18.06
N THR A 580 -4.79 -25.52 18.22
CA THR A 580 -5.19 -26.87 18.64
C THR A 580 -5.55 -27.81 17.49
N LEU A 581 -6.03 -27.30 16.36
CA LEU A 581 -6.39 -28.10 15.18
C LEU A 581 -5.24 -28.92 14.60
N PRO A 582 -3.99 -28.43 14.49
CA PRO A 582 -2.88 -29.20 13.95
C PRO A 582 -2.34 -30.27 14.91
N ILE A 583 -2.85 -30.39 16.14
CA ILE A 583 -2.34 -31.33 17.16
C ILE A 583 -3.20 -32.59 17.17
N ARG A 584 -2.76 -33.63 16.46
CA ARG A 584 -3.47 -34.94 16.30
C ARG A 584 -3.90 -35.60 17.59
N SER A 585 -3.15 -35.43 18.67
CA SER A 585 -3.43 -36.07 19.96
C SER A 585 -4.44 -35.33 20.85
N ARG A 586 -4.86 -34.13 20.46
CA ARG A 586 -5.74 -33.27 21.28
C ARG A 586 -7.13 -33.16 20.69
N ARG A 587 -8.12 -33.08 21.57
CA ARG A 587 -9.52 -32.78 21.24
C ARG A 587 -9.95 -31.40 21.75
N SER A 588 -9.01 -30.59 22.23
CA SER A 588 -9.29 -29.27 22.80
C SER A 588 -9.80 -28.25 21.78
N PHE A 589 -9.74 -28.53 20.48
CA PHE A 589 -10.30 -27.71 19.41
C PHE A 589 -11.82 -27.71 19.36
N TYR A 590 -12.52 -28.71 19.95
CA TYR A 590 -13.99 -28.77 19.91
C TYR A 590 -14.67 -27.58 20.57
N GLN A 591 -14.18 -27.13 21.72
CA GLN A 591 -14.80 -26.01 22.43
C GLN A 591 -14.70 -24.68 21.65
N PRO A 592 -13.50 -24.21 21.22
CA PRO A 592 -13.42 -22.98 20.42
C PRO A 592 -14.15 -23.12 19.07
N SER A 593 -14.12 -24.30 18.45
CA SER A 593 -14.88 -24.57 17.22
C SER A 593 -16.39 -24.43 17.43
N LYS A 594 -16.95 -24.99 18.53
CA LYS A 594 -18.36 -24.84 18.88
C LYS A 594 -18.73 -23.41 19.24
N GLN A 595 -17.85 -22.69 19.90
CA GLN A 595 -18.07 -21.29 20.26
C GLN A 595 -18.15 -20.42 19.02
N LEU A 596 -17.23 -20.56 18.07
CA LEU A 596 -17.27 -19.86 16.78
C LEU A 596 -18.50 -20.25 15.93
N TYR A 597 -18.88 -21.54 15.93
CA TYR A 597 -20.12 -21.96 15.27
C TYR A 597 -21.35 -21.23 15.82
N ASN A 598 -21.44 -21.11 17.15
CA ASN A 598 -22.55 -20.42 17.80
C ASN A 598 -22.58 -18.92 17.46
N TRP A 599 -21.42 -18.29 17.27
CA TRP A 599 -21.32 -16.88 16.96
C TRP A 599 -21.57 -16.58 15.47
N LEU A 600 -21.06 -17.42 14.58
CA LEU A 600 -21.04 -17.15 13.13
C LEU A 600 -22.20 -17.82 12.37
N ILE A 601 -22.56 -19.06 12.75
CA ILE A 601 -23.44 -19.90 11.94
C ILE A 601 -24.83 -20.06 12.55
N ARG A 602 -24.91 -20.25 13.88
CA ARG A 602 -26.22 -20.47 14.55
C ARG A 602 -27.24 -19.37 14.28
N PRO A 603 -26.88 -18.07 14.28
CA PRO A 603 -27.85 -17.00 14.02
C PRO A 603 -28.47 -17.06 12.63
N VAL A 604 -27.73 -17.53 11.63
CA VAL A 604 -28.13 -17.49 10.21
C VAL A 604 -28.81 -18.76 9.72
N LEU A 605 -28.91 -19.82 10.54
CA LEU A 605 -29.39 -21.15 10.12
C LEU A 605 -30.78 -21.12 9.52
N SER A 606 -31.71 -20.33 10.07
CA SER A 606 -33.07 -20.23 9.57
C SER A 606 -33.13 -19.66 8.15
N ASP A 607 -32.33 -18.65 7.87
CA ASP A 607 -32.26 -18.05 6.54
C ASP A 607 -31.64 -19.00 5.52
N LEU A 608 -30.58 -19.72 5.92
CA LEU A 608 -29.94 -20.73 5.06
C LEU A 608 -30.94 -21.86 4.70
N ALA A 609 -31.69 -22.33 5.67
CA ALA A 609 -32.66 -23.39 5.45
C ALA A 609 -33.85 -22.95 4.57
N ASN A 610 -34.40 -21.75 4.83
CA ASN A 610 -35.52 -21.20 4.07
C ASN A 610 -35.18 -20.95 2.59
N ASN A 611 -33.90 -20.70 2.28
CA ASN A 611 -33.44 -20.45 0.92
C ASN A 611 -32.78 -21.67 0.24
N ASN A 612 -32.86 -22.85 0.81
CA ASN A 612 -32.27 -24.10 0.28
C ASN A 612 -30.79 -23.99 -0.06
N ILE A 613 -30.03 -23.30 0.78
CA ILE A 613 -28.60 -23.05 0.59
C ILE A 613 -27.80 -24.36 0.72
N LYS A 614 -26.92 -24.62 -0.22
CA LYS A 614 -25.99 -25.75 -0.23
C LYS A 614 -24.52 -25.35 -0.11
N THR A 615 -24.21 -24.14 -0.52
CA THR A 615 -22.82 -23.62 -0.52
C THR A 615 -22.74 -22.37 0.34
N LEU A 616 -21.76 -22.33 1.23
CA LEU A 616 -21.42 -21.16 2.03
C LEU A 616 -20.08 -20.59 1.53
N VAL A 617 -20.13 -19.34 1.10
CA VAL A 617 -18.97 -18.59 0.67
C VAL A 617 -18.63 -17.57 1.75
N PHE A 618 -17.40 -17.60 2.25
CA PHE A 618 -16.98 -16.71 3.32
C PHE A 618 -16.05 -15.61 2.82
N VAL A 619 -16.40 -14.38 3.16
CA VAL A 619 -15.53 -13.21 3.03
C VAL A 619 -14.99 -12.91 4.41
N LEU A 620 -13.90 -13.62 4.78
CA LEU A 620 -13.39 -13.62 6.16
C LEU A 620 -12.59 -12.37 6.48
N ASP A 621 -12.83 -11.79 7.64
CA ASP A 621 -12.14 -10.61 8.15
C ASP A 621 -11.06 -10.96 9.17
N GLY A 622 -9.95 -10.22 9.16
CA GLY A 622 -8.90 -10.26 10.15
C GLY A 622 -8.34 -11.67 10.40
N THR A 623 -8.28 -12.06 11.66
CA THR A 623 -7.75 -13.35 12.10
C THR A 623 -8.62 -14.56 11.73
N LEU A 624 -9.90 -14.37 11.37
CA LEU A 624 -10.78 -15.43 10.89
C LEU A 624 -10.28 -16.10 9.61
N ARG A 625 -9.48 -15.42 8.80
CA ARG A 625 -8.90 -15.96 7.56
C ARG A 625 -7.99 -17.17 7.79
N ASN A 626 -7.47 -17.33 9.01
CA ASN A 626 -6.48 -18.36 9.34
C ASN A 626 -7.11 -19.64 9.90
N ILE A 627 -8.43 -19.77 9.86
CA ILE A 627 -9.12 -20.99 10.32
C ILE A 627 -9.89 -21.64 9.16
N PRO A 628 -9.88 -22.99 9.10
CA PRO A 628 -10.72 -23.71 8.14
C PRO A 628 -12.17 -23.72 8.63
N VAL A 629 -13.00 -22.82 8.12
CA VAL A 629 -14.40 -22.66 8.57
C VAL A 629 -15.23 -23.93 8.46
N GLY A 630 -14.85 -24.88 7.60
CA GLY A 630 -15.46 -26.21 7.52
C GLY A 630 -15.40 -27.01 8.83
N THR A 631 -14.48 -26.67 9.74
CA THR A 631 -14.33 -27.32 11.07
C THR A 631 -15.24 -26.76 12.14
N LEU A 632 -16.03 -25.71 11.87
CA LEU A 632 -16.97 -25.15 12.83
C LEU A 632 -17.97 -26.24 13.24
N TYR A 633 -18.12 -26.46 14.57
CA TYR A 633 -18.81 -27.62 15.12
C TYR A 633 -20.09 -27.23 15.83
N SER A 634 -21.22 -27.79 15.38
CA SER A 634 -22.55 -27.52 15.94
C SER A 634 -22.79 -28.12 17.33
N GLY A 635 -21.93 -29.05 17.79
CA GLY A 635 -22.14 -29.93 18.93
C GLY A 635 -22.54 -31.35 18.51
N LYS A 636 -22.91 -31.53 17.23
CA LYS A 636 -23.27 -32.84 16.65
C LYS A 636 -22.40 -33.15 15.42
N GLN A 637 -22.19 -32.21 14.56
CA GLN A 637 -21.47 -32.36 13.28
C GLN A 637 -20.72 -31.09 12.90
N TYR A 638 -19.74 -31.25 12.03
CA TYR A 638 -18.98 -30.14 11.46
C TYR A 638 -19.77 -29.43 10.35
N LEU A 639 -19.46 -28.17 10.07
CA LEU A 639 -20.09 -27.38 9.03
C LEU A 639 -19.95 -28.04 7.64
N ILE A 640 -18.77 -28.63 7.36
CA ILE A 640 -18.49 -29.34 6.10
C ILE A 640 -19.39 -30.55 5.88
N GLU A 641 -19.98 -31.13 6.91
CA GLU A 641 -20.94 -32.25 6.78
C GLU A 641 -22.29 -31.77 6.25
N GLN A 642 -22.62 -30.47 6.36
CA GLN A 642 -23.89 -29.89 5.93
C GLN A 642 -23.75 -29.12 4.62
N TYR A 643 -22.70 -28.31 4.46
CA TYR A 643 -22.55 -27.36 3.38
C TYR A 643 -21.23 -27.55 2.61
N ASN A 644 -21.21 -27.21 1.32
CA ASN A 644 -19.99 -26.91 0.60
C ASN A 644 -19.44 -25.60 1.15
N VAL A 645 -18.13 -25.50 1.26
CA VAL A 645 -17.48 -24.33 1.87
C VAL A 645 -16.39 -23.78 0.93
N ALA A 646 -16.45 -22.49 0.66
CA ALA A 646 -15.44 -21.77 -0.05
C ALA A 646 -15.11 -20.45 0.64
N MET A 647 -13.95 -19.89 0.34
CA MET A 647 -13.54 -18.55 0.80
C MET A 647 -13.27 -17.66 -0.40
N THR A 648 -13.53 -16.36 -0.25
CA THR A 648 -13.14 -15.37 -1.25
C THR A 648 -12.61 -14.12 -0.53
N PRO A 649 -11.57 -13.47 -1.09
CA PRO A 649 -11.10 -12.20 -0.55
C PRO A 649 -12.03 -11.02 -0.85
N GLY A 650 -13.07 -11.23 -1.65
CA GLY A 650 -14.08 -10.25 -2.08
C GLY A 650 -14.71 -10.67 -3.40
N LEU A 651 -15.88 -10.11 -3.70
CA LEU A 651 -16.65 -10.48 -4.88
C LEU A 651 -16.12 -9.89 -6.20
N GLN A 652 -15.22 -8.94 -6.08
CA GLN A 652 -14.74 -8.12 -7.21
C GLN A 652 -13.64 -8.78 -8.04
N LEU A 653 -13.24 -10.01 -7.74
CA LEU A 653 -11.90 -10.47 -8.12
C LEU A 653 -11.79 -11.27 -9.42
N LEU A 654 -12.78 -11.85 -9.99
CA LEU A 654 -12.79 -12.50 -11.33
C LEU A 654 -14.19 -13.02 -11.59
N ALA A 655 -14.76 -12.72 -12.76
CA ALA A 655 -16.06 -13.29 -13.14
C ALA A 655 -15.99 -14.83 -13.08
N PRO A 656 -16.75 -15.49 -12.20
CA PRO A 656 -16.73 -16.93 -12.08
C PRO A 656 -17.25 -17.57 -13.37
N LEU A 657 -16.51 -18.54 -13.89
CA LEU A 657 -16.94 -19.39 -14.98
C LEU A 657 -17.11 -20.81 -14.46
N PRO A 658 -18.23 -21.47 -14.76
CA PRO A 658 -18.39 -22.89 -14.44
C PRO A 658 -17.34 -23.74 -15.15
N LEU A 659 -16.77 -24.72 -14.45
CA LEU A 659 -15.78 -25.65 -14.98
C LEU A 659 -16.34 -26.56 -16.11
N GLU A 660 -17.63 -26.65 -16.23
CA GLU A 660 -18.31 -27.40 -17.30
C GLU A 660 -17.87 -27.04 -18.72
N LYS A 661 -17.41 -25.80 -18.91
CA LYS A 661 -17.00 -25.26 -20.20
C LYS A 661 -15.51 -25.42 -20.50
N VAL A 662 -14.76 -26.11 -19.65
CA VAL A 662 -13.30 -26.18 -19.73
C VAL A 662 -12.85 -27.63 -19.88
N GLU A 663 -12.01 -27.90 -20.89
CA GLU A 663 -11.27 -29.19 -20.97
C GLU A 663 -10.36 -29.30 -19.73
N LEU A 664 -10.45 -30.46 -19.03
CA LEU A 664 -9.63 -30.70 -17.83
C LEU A 664 -8.21 -31.13 -18.20
N LYS A 665 -7.43 -30.23 -18.82
CA LYS A 665 -5.99 -30.42 -19.04
C LYS A 665 -5.22 -29.93 -17.82
N THR A 666 -4.36 -30.79 -17.27
CA THR A 666 -3.62 -30.54 -16.04
C THR A 666 -2.11 -30.49 -16.30
N LEU A 667 -1.44 -29.42 -15.87
CA LEU A 667 0.01 -29.40 -15.68
C LEU A 667 0.29 -29.74 -14.23
N ALA A 668 0.83 -30.94 -13.98
CA ALA A 668 1.16 -31.41 -12.65
C ALA A 668 2.69 -31.35 -12.44
N ALA A 669 3.15 -30.71 -11.36
CA ALA A 669 4.55 -30.60 -11.01
C ALA A 669 4.78 -31.07 -9.56
N GLY A 670 5.89 -31.75 -9.29
CA GLY A 670 6.16 -32.19 -7.92
C GLY A 670 7.57 -32.66 -7.67
N ILE A 671 7.98 -32.58 -6.37
CA ILE A 671 9.26 -33.05 -5.85
C ILE A 671 9.02 -34.20 -4.89
N THR A 672 9.63 -35.38 -5.17
CA THR A 672 9.52 -36.56 -4.33
C THR A 672 10.74 -36.76 -3.44
N GLN A 673 11.89 -36.22 -3.84
CA GLN A 673 13.18 -36.43 -3.18
C GLN A 673 13.51 -35.35 -2.16
N GLN A 674 14.30 -35.73 -1.14
CA GLN A 674 14.86 -34.79 -0.19
C GLN A 674 15.70 -33.72 -0.90
N ARG A 675 15.46 -32.43 -0.61
CA ARG A 675 16.18 -31.34 -1.25
C ARG A 675 16.23 -30.08 -0.40
N ARG A 676 17.38 -29.39 -0.42
CA ARG A 676 17.59 -28.09 0.24
C ARG A 676 17.14 -28.05 1.70
N GLY A 677 17.37 -29.14 2.43
CA GLY A 677 16.98 -29.24 3.85
C GLY A 677 15.53 -29.70 4.10
N PHE A 678 14.70 -29.82 3.06
CA PHE A 678 13.36 -30.38 3.16
C PHE A 678 13.37 -31.90 3.00
N SER A 679 12.48 -32.60 3.76
CA SER A 679 12.33 -34.05 3.71
C SER A 679 11.74 -34.53 2.36
N SER A 680 11.92 -35.83 2.07
CA SER A 680 11.24 -36.47 0.94
C SER A 680 9.71 -36.47 1.11
N LEU A 681 8.97 -36.34 0.01
CA LEU A 681 7.51 -36.47 -0.08
C LEU A 681 7.16 -37.76 -0.82
N GLU A 682 7.09 -38.86 -0.10
CA GLU A 682 6.99 -40.20 -0.69
C GLU A 682 5.67 -40.42 -1.48
N TYR A 683 4.58 -39.82 -1.02
CA TYR A 683 3.25 -39.99 -1.64
C TYR A 683 2.98 -39.05 -2.81
N VAL A 684 3.82 -38.02 -3.06
CA VAL A 684 3.70 -37.15 -4.26
C VAL A 684 3.79 -37.96 -5.55
N ASN A 685 4.59 -39.02 -5.59
CA ASN A 685 4.64 -39.90 -6.77
C ASN A 685 3.30 -40.60 -7.02
N GLN A 686 2.58 -41.01 -5.98
CA GLN A 686 1.23 -41.59 -6.10
C GLN A 686 0.23 -40.51 -6.55
N GLU A 687 0.26 -39.34 -5.91
CA GLU A 687 -0.61 -38.20 -6.24
C GLU A 687 -0.48 -37.82 -7.71
N LEU A 688 0.73 -37.68 -8.24
CA LEU A 688 0.96 -37.36 -9.66
C LEU A 688 0.43 -38.45 -10.60
N LYS A 689 0.56 -39.72 -10.23
CA LYS A 689 0.01 -40.86 -11.03
C LYS A 689 -1.52 -40.85 -11.02
N ASP A 690 -2.14 -40.58 -9.86
CA ASP A 690 -3.60 -40.56 -9.73
C ASP A 690 -4.20 -39.42 -10.56
N ILE A 691 -3.54 -38.26 -10.61
CA ILE A 691 -3.89 -37.13 -11.49
C ILE A 691 -3.78 -37.55 -12.98
N GLN A 692 -2.72 -38.28 -13.38
CA GLN A 692 -2.56 -38.77 -14.73
C GLN A 692 -3.63 -39.79 -15.15
N ASN A 693 -4.11 -40.58 -14.23
CA ASN A 693 -5.18 -41.53 -14.49
C ASN A 693 -6.55 -40.89 -14.66
N GLN A 694 -6.73 -39.69 -14.09
CA GLN A 694 -8.03 -39.02 -14.00
C GLN A 694 -8.17 -37.81 -14.95
N THR A 695 -7.08 -37.24 -15.41
CA THR A 695 -7.06 -36.07 -16.31
C THR A 695 -6.05 -36.22 -17.46
N ASP A 696 -6.30 -35.53 -18.58
CA ASP A 696 -5.26 -35.32 -19.61
C ASP A 696 -4.17 -34.44 -19.03
N SER A 697 -3.02 -35.04 -18.66
CA SER A 697 -2.01 -34.31 -17.87
C SER A 697 -0.59 -34.45 -18.40
N VAL A 698 0.17 -33.34 -18.24
CA VAL A 698 1.62 -33.31 -18.41
C VAL A 698 2.26 -33.24 -17.04
N VAL A 699 3.22 -34.14 -16.74
CA VAL A 699 3.88 -34.24 -15.47
C VAL A 699 5.32 -33.78 -15.52
N LEU A 700 5.70 -32.84 -14.64
CA LEU A 700 7.06 -32.41 -14.35
C LEU A 700 7.45 -32.95 -12.96
N LYS A 701 8.24 -34.01 -12.89
CA LYS A 701 8.64 -34.62 -11.63
C LYS A 701 10.14 -34.47 -11.37
N ASP A 702 10.52 -34.17 -10.13
CA ASP A 702 11.90 -34.05 -9.66
C ASP A 702 12.75 -33.16 -10.59
N GLU A 703 13.82 -33.66 -11.22
CA GLU A 703 14.73 -32.91 -12.10
C GLU A 703 14.04 -32.19 -13.25
N LYS A 704 12.86 -32.66 -13.64
CA LYS A 704 12.06 -31.99 -14.70
C LYS A 704 11.27 -30.82 -14.16
N PHE A 705 11.04 -30.70 -12.86
CA PHE A 705 10.35 -29.59 -12.24
C PHE A 705 11.32 -28.44 -11.93
N THR A 706 11.79 -27.77 -12.97
CA THR A 706 12.58 -26.54 -12.89
C THR A 706 11.70 -25.32 -13.20
N GLN A 707 12.13 -24.14 -12.74
CA GLN A 707 11.44 -22.88 -13.09
C GLN A 707 11.33 -22.73 -14.61
N LYS A 708 12.41 -23.02 -15.34
CA LYS A 708 12.46 -22.92 -16.79
C LYS A 708 11.44 -23.86 -17.48
N ASN A 709 11.41 -25.13 -17.09
CA ASN A 709 10.50 -26.09 -17.70
C ASN A 709 9.04 -25.78 -17.37
N LEU A 710 8.75 -25.34 -16.15
CA LEU A 710 7.41 -24.91 -15.76
C LEU A 710 6.94 -23.74 -16.64
N LYS A 711 7.80 -22.74 -16.83
CA LYS A 711 7.54 -21.59 -17.70
C LYS A 711 7.26 -22.01 -19.13
N GLU A 712 8.14 -22.82 -19.71
CA GLU A 712 8.01 -23.28 -21.08
C GLU A 712 6.70 -24.03 -21.31
N LYS A 713 6.28 -24.88 -20.36
CA LYS A 713 5.01 -25.64 -20.50
C LYS A 713 3.79 -24.71 -20.39
N ILE A 714 3.80 -23.75 -19.49
CA ILE A 714 2.70 -22.78 -19.36
C ILE A 714 2.60 -21.88 -20.59
N GLU A 715 3.73 -21.48 -21.17
CA GLU A 715 3.77 -20.64 -22.38
C GLU A 715 3.38 -21.41 -23.66
N THR A 716 3.74 -22.68 -23.76
CA THR A 716 3.54 -23.47 -24.99
C THR A 716 2.19 -24.17 -25.11
N ALA A 717 1.52 -24.42 -23.96
CA ALA A 717 0.24 -25.12 -23.95
C ALA A 717 -0.75 -24.47 -22.94
N LYS A 718 -2.05 -24.70 -23.21
CA LYS A 718 -3.11 -24.19 -22.31
C LYS A 718 -3.44 -25.25 -21.27
N PHE A 719 -3.12 -24.98 -20.03
CA PHE A 719 -3.49 -25.82 -18.90
C PHE A 719 -4.46 -25.04 -17.99
N PRO A 720 -5.76 -25.34 -18.04
CA PRO A 720 -6.73 -24.76 -17.12
C PRO A 720 -6.45 -25.12 -15.66
N ILE A 721 -5.81 -26.25 -15.41
CA ILE A 721 -5.43 -26.72 -14.08
C ILE A 721 -3.91 -26.78 -13.97
N VAL A 722 -3.37 -26.10 -12.96
CA VAL A 722 -1.96 -26.20 -12.57
C VAL A 722 -1.89 -26.77 -11.16
N HIS A 723 -1.25 -27.95 -11.02
CA HIS A 723 -1.10 -28.64 -9.75
C HIS A 723 0.38 -28.71 -9.36
N ILE A 724 0.71 -28.18 -8.17
CA ILE A 724 2.08 -28.14 -7.67
C ILE A 724 2.15 -28.87 -6.32
N ALA A 725 2.82 -30.04 -6.29
CA ALA A 725 3.01 -30.87 -5.11
C ALA A 725 4.47 -30.77 -4.65
N THR A 726 4.77 -29.77 -3.83
CA THR A 726 6.13 -29.52 -3.34
C THR A 726 6.13 -28.78 -2.01
N HIS A 727 7.26 -28.76 -1.33
CA HIS A 727 7.43 -27.89 -0.18
C HIS A 727 7.33 -26.42 -0.57
N GLY A 728 6.75 -25.61 0.31
CA GLY A 728 6.67 -24.17 0.19
C GLY A 728 6.37 -23.52 1.52
N GLN A 729 6.69 -22.26 1.63
CA GLN A 729 6.41 -21.44 2.80
C GLN A 729 5.62 -20.22 2.36
N PHE A 730 4.57 -19.89 3.11
CA PHE A 730 3.81 -18.64 2.94
C PHE A 730 3.85 -17.85 4.23
N SER A 731 4.29 -16.61 4.14
CA SER A 731 4.50 -15.71 5.26
C SER A 731 3.75 -14.39 5.05
N SER A 732 3.61 -13.57 6.09
CA SER A 732 3.22 -12.15 5.97
C SER A 732 4.30 -11.30 5.31
N ASN A 733 5.54 -11.80 5.22
CA ASN A 733 6.62 -11.19 4.48
C ASN A 733 6.72 -11.87 3.10
N LEU A 734 6.65 -11.09 2.03
CA LEU A 734 6.76 -11.58 0.67
C LEU A 734 8.10 -12.27 0.40
N ASP A 735 9.18 -11.76 0.99
CA ASP A 735 10.54 -12.27 0.78
C ASP A 735 10.73 -13.68 1.39
N ASP A 736 9.92 -14.03 2.41
CA ASP A 736 9.92 -15.35 3.05
C ASP A 736 8.90 -16.32 2.42
N THR A 737 8.27 -15.92 1.31
CA THR A 737 7.24 -16.72 0.64
C THR A 737 7.76 -17.31 -0.67
N PHE A 738 7.80 -18.66 -0.75
CA PHE A 738 8.32 -19.38 -1.90
C PHE A 738 7.71 -20.78 -2.07
N LEU A 739 7.87 -21.33 -3.26
CA LEU A 739 7.68 -22.74 -3.60
C LEU A 739 9.03 -23.35 -3.98
N LEU A 740 9.33 -24.56 -3.51
CA LEU A 740 10.55 -25.25 -3.83
C LEU A 740 10.44 -25.88 -5.23
N ALA A 741 11.29 -25.48 -6.18
CA ALA A 741 11.53 -26.21 -7.42
C ALA A 741 12.85 -26.97 -7.36
N TRP A 742 13.14 -27.77 -8.37
CA TRP A 742 14.35 -28.59 -8.38
C TRP A 742 15.64 -27.77 -8.42
N ASP A 743 15.66 -26.72 -9.23
CA ASP A 743 16.81 -25.86 -9.47
C ASP A 743 16.91 -24.72 -8.45
N GLN A 744 15.79 -24.15 -8.01
CA GLN A 744 15.76 -22.98 -7.12
C GLN A 744 14.42 -22.85 -6.40
N ASP A 745 14.36 -21.90 -5.46
CA ASP A 745 13.12 -21.47 -4.85
C ASP A 745 12.41 -20.50 -5.80
N ILE A 746 11.11 -20.71 -6.03
CA ILE A 746 10.26 -19.83 -6.83
C ILE A 746 9.54 -18.91 -5.86
N ASN A 747 9.93 -17.65 -5.78
CA ASN A 747 9.22 -16.67 -4.96
C ASN A 747 7.87 -16.27 -5.59
N ILE A 748 7.05 -15.52 -4.83
CA ILE A 748 5.71 -15.10 -5.28
C ILE A 748 5.75 -14.32 -6.60
N GLU A 749 6.73 -13.44 -6.77
CA GLU A 749 6.85 -12.63 -7.98
C GLU A 749 7.16 -13.48 -9.20
N GLN A 750 8.08 -14.42 -9.05
CA GLN A 750 8.42 -15.38 -10.08
C GLN A 750 7.25 -16.32 -10.40
N LEU A 751 6.50 -16.78 -9.36
CA LEU A 751 5.30 -17.58 -9.57
C LEU A 751 4.24 -16.81 -10.35
N ASN A 752 4.03 -15.56 -10.01
CA ASN A 752 3.12 -14.66 -10.72
C ASN A 752 3.52 -14.50 -12.20
N GLU A 753 4.81 -14.25 -12.49
CA GLU A 753 5.31 -14.20 -13.89
C GLU A 753 5.10 -15.50 -14.66
N LEU A 754 5.30 -16.61 -13.99
CA LEU A 754 5.11 -17.92 -14.60
C LEU A 754 3.65 -18.17 -14.97
N LEU A 755 2.72 -17.70 -14.15
CA LEU A 755 1.29 -17.95 -14.31
C LEU A 755 0.57 -16.87 -15.12
N GLN A 756 1.08 -15.62 -15.16
CA GLN A 756 0.57 -14.57 -16.04
C GLN A 756 1.12 -14.72 -17.46
N ASN A 757 0.29 -15.17 -18.37
CA ASN A 757 0.65 -15.25 -19.80
C ASN A 757 0.67 -13.83 -20.41
N THR A 758 1.83 -13.41 -20.93
CA THR A 758 2.13 -12.06 -21.46
C THR A 758 1.45 -11.71 -22.79
N ASP A 759 0.68 -12.58 -23.38
CA ASP A 759 -0.05 -12.31 -24.62
C ASP A 759 -1.42 -11.72 -24.34
N SER A 760 -1.56 -10.43 -24.60
CA SER A 760 -2.81 -9.66 -24.54
C SER A 760 -3.97 -10.21 -25.40
N ASN A 761 -3.70 -11.19 -26.24
CA ASN A 761 -4.67 -11.89 -27.10
C ASN A 761 -5.16 -13.26 -26.55
N ARG A 762 -4.70 -13.70 -25.35
CA ARG A 762 -5.12 -14.99 -24.77
C ARG A 762 -5.99 -14.78 -23.54
N GLN A 763 -7.28 -14.65 -23.74
CA GLN A 763 -8.36 -14.47 -22.73
C GLN A 763 -8.61 -15.68 -21.80
N LYS A 764 -7.67 -16.59 -21.54
CA LYS A 764 -7.94 -17.75 -20.68
C LYS A 764 -7.04 -17.77 -19.44
N ALA A 765 -7.58 -17.32 -18.34
CA ALA A 765 -7.01 -17.47 -16.99
C ALA A 765 -6.89 -18.95 -16.59
N ILE A 766 -5.98 -19.28 -15.68
CA ILE A 766 -5.95 -20.58 -15.00
C ILE A 766 -7.23 -20.71 -14.17
N GLU A 767 -8.01 -21.77 -14.40
CA GLU A 767 -9.26 -21.99 -13.68
C GLU A 767 -9.03 -22.53 -12.27
N LEU A 768 -7.99 -23.37 -12.09
CA LEU A 768 -7.67 -23.97 -10.80
C LEU A 768 -6.15 -24.10 -10.62
N LEU A 769 -5.64 -23.46 -9.59
CA LEU A 769 -4.29 -23.65 -9.06
C LEU A 769 -4.37 -24.52 -7.81
N VAL A 770 -3.69 -25.66 -7.79
CA VAL A 770 -3.61 -26.54 -6.62
C VAL A 770 -2.20 -26.50 -6.04
N LEU A 771 -2.11 -26.22 -4.74
CA LEU A 771 -0.87 -26.17 -3.97
C LEU A 771 -0.99 -27.21 -2.84
N SER A 772 -0.56 -28.46 -3.11
CA SER A 772 -0.95 -29.58 -2.27
C SER A 772 -0.05 -29.87 -1.06
N ALA A 773 1.16 -29.33 -0.99
CA ALA A 773 2.13 -29.68 0.05
C ALA A 773 2.80 -28.47 0.75
N CYS A 774 2.13 -27.33 0.80
CA CYS A 774 2.70 -26.10 1.32
C CYS A 774 2.45 -25.91 2.83
N GLU A 775 3.44 -25.38 3.56
CA GLU A 775 3.31 -24.93 4.94
C GLU A 775 2.89 -23.44 4.96
N THR A 776 1.59 -23.16 5.13
CA THR A 776 1.09 -21.82 4.90
C THR A 776 0.91 -20.93 6.13
N ALA A 777 1.18 -21.39 7.37
CA ALA A 777 0.81 -20.55 8.50
C ALA A 777 1.53 -20.85 9.81
N ARG A 778 2.81 -21.10 9.82
CA ARG A 778 3.53 -21.24 11.09
C ARG A 778 3.67 -19.89 11.79
N GLY A 779 2.69 -19.54 12.63
CA GLY A 779 2.76 -18.40 13.54
C GLY A 779 2.33 -17.05 12.99
N ASP A 780 1.94 -16.95 11.73
CA ASP A 780 1.64 -15.66 11.10
C ASP A 780 0.14 -15.38 10.95
N LYS A 781 -0.31 -14.24 11.48
CA LYS A 781 -1.71 -13.80 11.41
C LYS A 781 -2.19 -13.42 9.99
N ARG A 782 -1.30 -13.35 8.99
CA ARG A 782 -1.57 -12.88 7.63
C ARG A 782 -1.25 -13.87 6.52
N ALA A 783 -0.75 -15.06 6.84
CA ALA A 783 -0.33 -16.04 5.82
C ALA A 783 -1.47 -16.43 4.86
N ALA A 784 -2.71 -16.46 5.34
CA ALA A 784 -3.88 -16.71 4.48
C ALA A 784 -4.17 -15.55 3.49
N LEU A 785 -3.78 -14.32 3.79
CA LEU A 785 -3.79 -13.20 2.83
C LEU A 785 -2.82 -13.45 1.67
N GLY A 786 -1.64 -14.03 1.97
CA GLY A 786 -0.68 -14.44 0.96
C GLY A 786 -1.27 -15.43 -0.03
N LEU A 787 -1.99 -16.45 0.45
CA LEU A 787 -2.66 -17.44 -0.41
C LEU A 787 -3.79 -16.86 -1.27
N ALA A 788 -4.67 -16.08 -0.66
CA ALA A 788 -5.74 -15.40 -1.37
C ALA A 788 -5.20 -14.47 -2.46
N GLY A 789 -4.11 -13.77 -2.16
CA GLY A 789 -3.49 -12.87 -3.09
C GLY A 789 -2.73 -13.57 -4.22
N ILE A 790 -2.14 -14.75 -3.97
CA ILE A 790 -1.54 -15.55 -5.04
C ILE A 790 -2.62 -15.99 -6.03
N ALA A 791 -3.78 -16.44 -5.56
CA ALA A 791 -4.91 -16.78 -6.42
C ALA A 791 -5.26 -15.63 -7.37
N VAL A 792 -5.38 -14.42 -6.79
CA VAL A 792 -5.74 -13.22 -7.55
C VAL A 792 -4.63 -12.79 -8.53
N ARG A 793 -3.38 -12.80 -8.07
CA ARG A 793 -2.23 -12.32 -8.88
C ARG A 793 -1.81 -13.28 -9.97
N ALA A 794 -1.83 -14.58 -9.68
CA ALA A 794 -1.56 -15.61 -10.68
C ALA A 794 -2.59 -15.64 -11.82
N GLY A 795 -3.62 -14.78 -11.76
CA GLY A 795 -4.74 -14.85 -12.69
C GLY A 795 -5.53 -16.15 -12.57
N ALA A 796 -5.32 -16.91 -11.49
CA ALA A 796 -6.05 -18.12 -11.22
C ALA A 796 -7.42 -17.79 -10.62
N ARG A 797 -8.50 -18.30 -11.22
CA ARG A 797 -9.85 -18.05 -10.73
C ARG A 797 -10.14 -18.72 -9.38
N THR A 798 -9.44 -19.83 -9.12
CA THR A 798 -9.56 -20.62 -7.90
C THR A 798 -8.19 -21.11 -7.48
N THR A 799 -7.90 -21.07 -6.19
CA THR A 799 -6.74 -21.76 -5.59
C THR A 799 -7.22 -22.74 -4.52
N LEU A 800 -6.75 -23.98 -4.61
CA LEU A 800 -6.85 -24.98 -3.56
C LEU A 800 -5.50 -25.08 -2.86
N ALA A 801 -5.45 -24.78 -1.56
CA ALA A 801 -4.21 -24.78 -0.80
C ALA A 801 -4.41 -25.28 0.63
N THR A 802 -3.31 -25.40 1.41
CA THR A 802 -3.35 -25.91 2.78
C THR A 802 -2.97 -24.85 3.80
N LEU A 803 -3.62 -24.83 4.97
CA LEU A 803 -3.37 -23.89 6.08
C LEU A 803 -2.24 -24.29 7.02
N TRP A 804 -1.83 -25.54 7.02
CA TRP A 804 -0.70 -26.07 7.80
C TRP A 804 -0.10 -27.30 7.13
N THR A 805 1.10 -27.71 7.56
CA THR A 805 1.79 -28.90 7.08
C THR A 805 0.92 -30.14 7.28
N VAL A 806 0.61 -30.82 6.21
CA VAL A 806 -0.26 -32.01 6.18
C VAL A 806 0.56 -33.31 6.15
N SER A 807 -0.11 -34.40 6.45
CA SER A 807 0.46 -35.73 6.20
C SER A 807 0.44 -36.02 4.69
N ASP A 808 1.59 -36.30 4.10
CA ASP A 808 1.79 -36.62 2.69
C ASP A 808 0.78 -37.67 2.21
N GLN A 809 0.55 -38.74 2.99
CA GLN A 809 -0.46 -39.79 2.68
C GLN A 809 -1.90 -39.24 2.64
N SER A 810 -2.29 -38.42 3.61
CA SER A 810 -3.67 -37.85 3.60
C SER A 810 -3.86 -36.85 2.50
N THR A 811 -2.79 -36.17 2.07
CA THR A 811 -2.79 -35.24 0.96
C THR A 811 -3.07 -35.96 -0.36
N ALA A 812 -2.29 -37.02 -0.64
CA ALA A 812 -2.49 -37.84 -1.85
C ALA A 812 -3.93 -38.40 -1.94
N LEU A 813 -4.47 -38.92 -0.82
CA LEU A 813 -5.85 -39.40 -0.76
C LEU A 813 -6.89 -38.30 -0.97
N THR A 814 -6.64 -37.08 -0.45
CA THR A 814 -7.53 -35.94 -0.65
C THR A 814 -7.55 -35.55 -2.12
N MET A 815 -6.36 -35.48 -2.77
CA MET A 815 -6.25 -35.08 -4.17
C MET A 815 -6.84 -36.14 -5.11
N ASP A 816 -6.59 -37.44 -4.85
CA ASP A 816 -7.23 -38.53 -5.59
C ASP A 816 -8.76 -38.40 -5.57
N ASN A 817 -9.36 -38.27 -4.38
CA ASN A 817 -10.79 -38.09 -4.24
C ASN A 817 -11.30 -36.77 -4.86
N PHE A 818 -10.53 -35.69 -4.74
CA PHE A 818 -10.90 -34.40 -5.32
C PHE A 818 -10.98 -34.47 -6.86
N TYR A 819 -9.93 -35.02 -7.50
CA TYR A 819 -9.90 -35.17 -8.95
C TYR A 819 -10.94 -36.17 -9.44
N ALA A 820 -11.16 -37.28 -8.76
CA ALA A 820 -12.23 -38.22 -9.05
C ALA A 820 -13.61 -37.55 -9.04
N ASN A 821 -13.90 -36.74 -8.02
CA ASN A 821 -15.17 -36.03 -7.93
C ASN A 821 -15.31 -34.94 -9.00
N ILE A 822 -14.27 -34.17 -9.29
CA ILE A 822 -14.34 -33.06 -10.27
C ILE A 822 -14.49 -33.57 -11.71
N THR A 823 -14.02 -34.81 -12.00
CA THR A 823 -14.11 -35.43 -13.33
C THR A 823 -15.44 -36.17 -13.54
N GLN A 824 -16.07 -36.72 -12.50
CA GLN A 824 -17.27 -37.56 -12.58
C GLN A 824 -18.59 -36.76 -12.57
N ILE A 825 -18.60 -35.51 -12.12
CA ILE A 825 -19.82 -34.68 -12.07
C ILE A 825 -20.19 -34.21 -13.47
N GLN A 826 -21.17 -34.89 -14.10
CA GLN A 826 -21.52 -34.66 -15.52
C GLN A 826 -22.32 -33.35 -15.75
N ASP A 827 -23.08 -32.84 -14.78
CA ASP A 827 -24.03 -31.75 -15.03
C ASP A 827 -23.68 -30.39 -14.44
N LYS A 828 -22.81 -30.30 -13.44
CA LYS A 828 -22.30 -29.02 -12.88
C LYS A 828 -21.06 -29.26 -12.02
N ARG A 829 -19.89 -29.19 -12.61
CA ARG A 829 -18.62 -29.34 -11.88
C ARG A 829 -18.44 -28.19 -10.91
N ASN A 830 -18.67 -28.44 -9.62
CA ASN A 830 -18.53 -27.48 -8.54
C ASN A 830 -17.31 -27.86 -7.69
N LYS A 831 -16.28 -27.01 -7.71
CA LYS A 831 -15.00 -27.26 -7.04
C LYS A 831 -15.17 -27.38 -5.52
N ALA A 832 -16.08 -26.59 -4.93
CA ALA A 832 -16.35 -26.66 -3.49
C ALA A 832 -17.04 -27.97 -3.11
N GLN A 833 -17.93 -28.47 -3.96
CA GLN A 833 -18.58 -29.78 -3.75
C GLN A 833 -17.56 -30.92 -3.87
N ALA A 834 -16.65 -30.88 -4.88
CA ALA A 834 -15.61 -31.87 -5.05
C ALA A 834 -14.68 -31.93 -3.85
N LEU A 835 -14.24 -30.76 -3.34
CA LEU A 835 -13.41 -30.70 -2.15
C LEU A 835 -14.15 -31.23 -0.91
N ARG A 836 -15.41 -30.85 -0.74
CA ARG A 836 -16.24 -31.36 0.37
C ARG A 836 -16.31 -32.88 0.37
N GLN A 837 -16.58 -33.50 -0.79
CA GLN A 837 -16.65 -34.97 -0.87
C GLN A 837 -15.32 -35.63 -0.51
N ALA A 838 -14.19 -35.10 -1.02
CA ALA A 838 -12.87 -35.58 -0.65
C ALA A 838 -12.61 -35.48 0.87
N GLN A 839 -12.99 -34.35 1.49
CA GLN A 839 -12.85 -34.17 2.95
C GLN A 839 -13.75 -35.12 3.75
N LEU A 840 -14.98 -35.37 3.28
CA LEU A 840 -15.91 -36.29 3.93
C LEU A 840 -15.43 -37.75 3.88
N GLU A 841 -14.75 -38.17 2.81
CA GLU A 841 -14.18 -39.54 2.73
C GLU A 841 -13.07 -39.72 3.78
N LEU A 842 -12.22 -38.71 4.01
CA LEU A 842 -11.23 -38.75 5.09
C LEU A 842 -11.88 -38.72 6.47
N LEU A 843 -12.94 -37.94 6.65
CA LEU A 843 -13.67 -37.83 7.91
C LEU A 843 -14.33 -39.16 8.32
N LYS A 844 -14.84 -39.94 7.35
CA LYS A 844 -15.39 -41.28 7.56
C LYS A 844 -14.36 -42.31 7.97
N SER A 845 -13.09 -42.13 7.55
CA SER A 845 -12.01 -43.06 7.85
C SER A 845 -11.58 -42.97 9.33
N PRO A 846 -11.58 -44.06 10.10
CA PRO A 846 -11.12 -44.04 11.50
C PRO A 846 -9.70 -43.48 11.65
N ARG A 847 -8.83 -43.69 10.67
CA ARG A 847 -7.43 -43.24 10.66
C ARG A 847 -7.29 -41.74 10.42
N PHE A 848 -8.14 -41.17 9.57
CA PHE A 848 -8.02 -39.78 9.09
C PHE A 848 -9.15 -38.85 9.56
N ARG A 849 -10.05 -39.32 10.45
CA ARG A 849 -11.21 -38.53 10.92
C ARG A 849 -10.86 -37.26 11.72
N HIS A 850 -9.62 -37.14 12.23
CA HIS A 850 -9.21 -35.93 12.95
C HIS A 850 -9.06 -34.75 11.98
N PRO A 851 -9.52 -33.53 12.31
CA PRO A 851 -9.44 -32.36 11.43
C PRO A 851 -8.04 -32.04 10.91
N TYR A 852 -6.99 -32.45 11.62
CA TYR A 852 -5.60 -32.34 11.15
C TYR A 852 -5.40 -32.85 9.72
N TYR A 853 -6.13 -33.88 9.29
CA TYR A 853 -5.91 -34.56 8.01
C TYR A 853 -6.73 -33.99 6.85
N TRP A 854 -7.97 -33.52 7.10
CA TRP A 854 -8.91 -33.08 6.06
C TRP A 854 -9.17 -31.58 6.06
N ALA A 855 -9.06 -30.93 7.22
CA ALA A 855 -9.44 -29.52 7.35
C ALA A 855 -8.43 -28.50 6.80
N PRO A 856 -7.13 -28.78 6.63
CA PRO A 856 -6.22 -27.78 6.13
C PRO A 856 -6.52 -27.33 4.69
N PHE A 857 -7.14 -28.19 3.90
CA PHE A 857 -7.49 -27.88 2.51
C PHE A 857 -8.61 -26.84 2.43
N ILE A 858 -8.30 -25.70 1.84
CA ILE A 858 -9.21 -24.59 1.64
C ILE A 858 -9.30 -24.21 0.17
N LEU A 859 -10.51 -23.87 -0.27
CA LEU A 859 -10.79 -23.37 -1.60
C LEU A 859 -10.95 -21.85 -1.53
N VAL A 860 -10.11 -21.12 -2.27
CA VAL A 860 -10.13 -19.65 -2.32
C VAL A 860 -10.44 -19.19 -3.74
N GLY A 861 -11.44 -18.32 -3.92
CA GLY A 861 -11.88 -17.79 -5.20
C GLY A 861 -13.19 -18.39 -5.71
N ASN A 862 -13.26 -18.68 -7.00
CA ASN A 862 -14.45 -19.22 -7.63
C ASN A 862 -14.71 -20.69 -7.23
N TRP A 863 -15.84 -20.95 -6.57
CA TRP A 863 -16.23 -22.28 -6.06
C TRP A 863 -16.95 -23.17 -7.09
N LEU A 864 -17.37 -22.60 -8.24
CA LEU A 864 -18.10 -23.29 -9.31
C LEU A 864 -17.16 -24.09 -10.22
#